data_a5b2fde6cc1f90f82ed0465bb945468c
#
_entry.id   a5b2fde6cc1f90f82ed0465bb945468c
#
_cell.length_a   1.000
_cell.length_b   1.000
_cell.length_c   1.000
_cell.angle_alpha   90.00
_cell.angle_beta   90.00
_cell.angle_gamma   90.00
#
_symmetry.space_group_name_H-M   'P 1'
#
loop_
_entity.id
_entity.type
_entity.pdbx_description
1 polymer ?
#
loop_
_entity_poly.entity_id
_entity_poly.type
_entity_poly.pdbx_seq_one_letter_code
_entity_poly.pdbx_strand_id
1 'polypeptide(L)'
;MGNLSPTSSKFPSILLIILIFLISFSFATSNTQNLLRRGSSLSVEDDSDYITSPDKSFTCGFYGMGKNAYWFSIWFTNSKEKTVVWTANRNTPVNGRGSRIWLQRDGTMILRAADGSTVWETNTTSTDVDRAELLDTGNLVLKDPRGKVLWQSFDFPTDTLLPNQILTTSTKLISIIRREDFSSGHFYFFFYNDNVLRMIYDGPDISSLYWPNPDWDVFQNRRTNYNSSRIAVLDEMGRFLSSDRMSFKASDMGFGVKRRLTMDYDGNLRLYSLNHSSGLWNISWEALSQQCKVHGLCGRNGICIYTPEPKCSCPPGYEVSDPSDWSKGCKSKFNHSCSQPQQVKFVELPQTDYYGFDLDYSPSVSLEACRKICLEDCLCQGFAYRLTGEGNCFAKSTLFNGYKSSNFPGSLYLKLPVDVQTSAPTVLNGSDLICESKEVEVVHSSSVYDTASKQMRWVYLYSFASAIGAIEVLLIVSGWWFLFRVHNVPSSAENGYGPISSQFRRFSYTELKKATNNFKVELGRGGFGAVYKGVLEDERAVAVKKLGDATQGEGEFWAEVSTIGKIYHMNLVRMWGFCSEGRHRLVVYEHVENLSLDKHLFSTSCLGWKERFNVAVGTARGLAYLHHECLEWVIHCDVKPENILLDNGFEPKIADFGLAKLSQRGGPGSGEFSRIRGTKGYMAPEWAMNLPITAKVDVYSYGVVVLEMVRGIRLSKWVGEDGEEQEAELTRFVRAVKRKIQYGEDNWIEDTVDPRLKGKFSRQQAAMMVKIGISCVEEDRIKRPTMATVVQVLLECEDEAQVQTLDLE
;
A
#
# COMPACT_ATOMS: atom_id res chain seq x y z
N MET A 1 91.91 -28.31 33.21
CA MET A 1 92.08 -26.84 33.37
C MET A 1 91.41 -26.23 32.18
N GLY A 2 90.39 -25.42 32.36
CA GLY A 2 89.71 -24.71 31.25
C GLY A 2 88.22 -24.55 31.57
N ASN A 3 87.89 -23.49 32.29
CA ASN A 3 86.56 -23.08 32.65
C ASN A 3 85.75 -22.69 31.37
N LEU A 4 84.62 -23.28 31.21
CA LEU A 4 83.59 -22.80 30.31
C LEU A 4 82.32 -22.36 31.13
N SER A 5 82.10 -21.04 31.15
CA SER A 5 80.96 -20.38 31.76
C SER A 5 79.68 -20.60 30.93
N PRO A 6 78.48 -20.75 31.51
CA PRO A 6 77.25 -20.98 30.77
C PRO A 6 76.70 -19.62 30.25
N THR A 7 76.49 -19.50 28.94
CA THR A 7 75.75 -18.40 28.31
C THR A 7 74.29 -18.57 28.56
N SER A 8 73.68 -17.63 29.28
CA SER A 8 72.25 -17.48 29.58
C SER A 8 71.44 -17.28 28.30
N SER A 9 70.53 -18.20 27.97
CA SER A 9 69.58 -18.12 26.88
C SER A 9 68.46 -17.15 27.25
N LYS A 10 68.48 -15.91 26.74
CA LYS A 10 67.41 -14.94 26.82
C LYS A 10 66.37 -15.04 25.65
N PHE A 11 66.34 -16.13 24.90
CA PHE A 11 65.52 -16.34 23.74
C PHE A 11 64.02 -16.72 23.94
N PRO A 12 63.58 -17.36 25.03
CA PRO A 12 62.17 -17.73 25.16
C PRO A 12 61.26 -16.55 25.56
N SER A 13 61.75 -15.49 26.20
CA SER A 13 60.92 -14.38 26.66
C SER A 13 60.47 -13.43 25.53
N ILE A 14 61.33 -13.22 24.51
CA ILE A 14 60.99 -12.37 23.37
C ILE A 14 59.96 -13.07 22.46
N LEU A 15 60.04 -14.36 22.30
CA LEU A 15 59.04 -15.16 21.51
C LEU A 15 57.68 -15.16 22.19
N LEU A 16 57.65 -15.22 23.53
CA LEU A 16 56.40 -15.15 24.29
C LEU A 16 55.76 -13.75 24.22
N ILE A 17 56.55 -12.68 24.23
CA ILE A 17 56.08 -11.31 24.10
C ILE A 17 55.53 -11.06 22.68
N ILE A 18 56.19 -11.55 21.63
CA ILE A 18 55.69 -11.48 20.23
C ILE A 18 54.45 -12.34 20.05
N LEU A 19 54.34 -13.51 20.68
CA LEU A 19 53.12 -14.31 20.64
C LEU A 19 51.95 -13.64 21.38
N ILE A 20 52.19 -13.01 22.52
CA ILE A 20 51.18 -12.20 23.25
C ILE A 20 50.77 -10.96 22.43
N PHE A 21 51.71 -10.30 21.74
CA PHE A 21 51.37 -9.20 20.84
C PHE A 21 50.61 -9.66 19.61
N LEU A 22 50.93 -10.81 19.01
CA LEU A 22 50.19 -11.40 17.90
C LEU A 22 48.81 -11.91 18.33
N ILE A 23 48.66 -12.42 19.55
CA ILE A 23 47.36 -12.83 20.11
C ILE A 23 46.51 -11.58 20.45
N SER A 24 47.14 -10.48 20.91
CA SER A 24 46.43 -9.20 21.16
C SER A 24 45.99 -8.50 19.87
N PHE A 25 46.63 -8.75 18.72
CA PHE A 25 46.20 -8.24 17.40
C PHE A 25 45.17 -9.11 16.70
N SER A 26 44.92 -10.33 17.17
CA SER A 26 43.92 -11.25 16.54
C SER A 26 42.52 -11.14 17.13
N PHE A 27 42.26 -10.22 18.07
CA PHE A 27 40.95 -9.91 18.60
C PHE A 27 40.47 -8.49 18.25
N ALA A 28 40.76 -8.04 17.04
CA ALA A 28 39.89 -7.06 16.41
C ALA A 28 38.66 -7.79 15.87
N THR A 29 37.86 -8.31 16.76
CA THR A 29 36.46 -8.66 16.42
C THR A 29 35.82 -7.35 16.01
N SER A 30 35.43 -7.25 14.76
CA SER A 30 34.48 -6.23 14.30
C SER A 30 33.23 -6.36 15.17
N ASN A 31 33.13 -5.54 16.21
CA ASN A 31 31.93 -5.43 17.03
C ASN A 31 30.85 -4.81 16.14
N THR A 32 30.17 -5.61 15.33
CA THR A 32 28.92 -5.21 14.72
C THR A 32 27.92 -4.97 15.85
N GLN A 33 27.74 -3.72 16.23
CA GLN A 33 26.78 -3.36 17.27
C GLN A 33 25.38 -3.49 16.67
N ASN A 34 24.59 -4.45 17.15
CA ASN A 34 23.19 -4.60 16.74
C ASN A 34 22.26 -3.57 17.44
N LEU A 35 22.79 -2.83 18.42
CA LEU A 35 22.03 -1.86 19.21
C LEU A 35 22.94 -0.78 19.80
N LEU A 36 22.42 0.42 19.98
CA LEU A 36 23.04 1.52 20.70
C LEU A 36 22.41 1.64 22.09
N ARG A 37 23.20 1.46 23.14
CA ARG A 37 22.73 1.54 24.53
C ARG A 37 22.64 2.97 25.04
N ARG A 38 21.80 3.20 26.02
CA ARG A 38 21.71 4.45 26.77
C ARG A 38 23.08 4.88 27.29
N GLY A 39 23.50 6.11 27.00
CA GLY A 39 24.82 6.64 27.35
C GLY A 39 25.92 6.37 26.31
N SER A 40 25.67 5.65 25.25
CA SER A 40 26.57 5.37 24.12
C SER A 40 26.39 6.35 22.96
N SER A 41 27.42 6.45 22.11
CA SER A 41 27.40 7.30 20.92
C SER A 41 28.04 6.60 19.73
N LEU A 42 27.65 7.01 18.51
CA LEU A 42 28.33 6.70 17.26
C LEU A 42 29.07 7.96 16.77
N SER A 43 30.27 7.79 16.25
CA SER A 43 31.16 8.89 15.79
C SER A 43 31.24 8.88 14.26
N VAL A 44 31.41 10.07 13.67
CA VAL A 44 31.74 10.22 12.25
C VAL A 44 33.17 9.74 11.96
N GLU A 45 34.05 9.75 12.97
CA GLU A 45 35.50 9.48 12.81
C GLU A 45 35.82 8.00 12.63
N ASP A 46 34.90 7.11 12.98
CA ASP A 46 35.07 5.66 12.92
C ASP A 46 34.10 5.05 11.91
N ASP A 47 34.60 4.61 10.78
CA ASP A 47 33.83 3.97 9.71
C ASP A 47 33.18 2.66 10.16
N SER A 48 33.58 2.08 11.29
CA SER A 48 32.98 0.89 11.90
C SER A 48 31.88 1.23 12.92
N ASP A 49 31.64 2.50 13.20
CA ASP A 49 30.67 2.99 14.18
C ASP A 49 29.25 3.07 13.55
N TYR A 50 28.59 1.92 13.43
CA TYR A 50 27.23 1.79 12.90
C TYR A 50 26.47 0.67 13.59
N ILE A 51 25.14 0.71 13.48
CA ILE A 51 24.23 -0.36 13.89
C ILE A 51 23.70 -1.11 12.65
N THR A 52 23.58 -2.44 12.74
CA THR A 52 23.00 -3.25 11.66
C THR A 52 21.73 -3.94 12.14
N SER A 53 20.81 -4.18 11.20
CA SER A 53 19.67 -5.05 11.47
C SER A 53 20.12 -6.49 11.72
N PRO A 54 19.38 -7.31 12.48
CA PRO A 54 19.72 -8.71 12.76
C PRO A 54 19.96 -9.55 11.51
N ASP A 55 19.18 -9.34 10.44
CA ASP A 55 19.33 -10.00 9.13
C ASP A 55 20.41 -9.37 8.24
N LYS A 56 21.07 -8.31 8.73
CA LYS A 56 22.08 -7.52 8.01
C LYS A 56 21.60 -6.89 6.69
N SER A 57 20.30 -6.73 6.53
CA SER A 57 19.74 -6.05 5.35
C SER A 57 19.92 -4.55 5.39
N PHE A 58 19.93 -3.96 6.58
CA PHE A 58 20.04 -2.52 6.79
C PHE A 58 21.20 -2.16 7.71
N THR A 59 21.79 -1.02 7.43
CA THR A 59 22.79 -0.38 8.27
C THR A 59 22.36 1.04 8.60
N CYS A 60 22.57 1.48 9.84
CA CYS A 60 22.31 2.83 10.34
C CYS A 60 23.60 3.43 10.90
N GLY A 61 24.01 4.57 10.39
CA GLY A 61 25.26 5.24 10.79
C GLY A 61 25.46 6.54 10.01
N PHE A 62 26.70 7.02 10.00
CA PHE A 62 27.05 8.22 9.25
C PHE A 62 27.33 7.88 7.78
N TYR A 63 26.59 8.50 6.89
CA TYR A 63 26.80 8.43 5.45
C TYR A 63 27.54 9.67 4.98
N GLY A 64 28.77 9.50 4.53
CA GLY A 64 29.64 10.59 4.06
C GLY A 64 29.48 10.83 2.56
N MET A 65 29.46 12.10 2.15
CA MET A 65 29.45 12.51 0.76
C MET A 65 30.37 13.71 0.54
N GLY A 66 31.08 13.73 -0.57
CA GLY A 66 32.08 14.77 -0.84
C GLY A 66 33.26 14.70 0.14
N LYS A 67 33.83 15.86 0.47
CA LYS A 67 35.06 15.92 1.29
C LYS A 67 34.81 15.96 2.79
N ASN A 68 33.68 16.46 3.25
CA ASN A 68 33.42 16.66 4.69
C ASN A 68 31.94 16.94 5.00
N ALA A 69 31.01 16.23 4.39
CA ALA A 69 29.59 16.33 4.71
C ALA A 69 29.06 14.95 5.07
N TYR A 70 28.39 14.85 6.22
CA TYR A 70 27.89 13.60 6.77
C TYR A 70 26.44 13.71 7.22
N TRP A 71 25.67 12.65 6.94
CA TRP A 71 24.28 12.50 7.34
C TRP A 71 24.13 11.24 8.20
N PHE A 72 23.40 11.32 9.28
CA PHE A 72 22.98 10.14 10.03
C PHE A 72 21.81 9.49 9.30
N SER A 73 22.04 8.33 8.70
CA SER A 73 21.16 7.72 7.71
C SER A 73 21.00 6.23 7.91
N ILE A 74 19.93 5.69 7.32
CA ILE A 74 19.69 4.25 7.16
C ILE A 74 19.80 3.93 5.68
N TRP A 75 20.54 2.86 5.35
CA TRP A 75 20.71 2.39 3.98
C TRP A 75 20.63 0.87 3.86
N PHE A 76 20.35 0.38 2.67
CA PHE A 76 20.44 -1.05 2.36
C PHE A 76 21.91 -1.49 2.32
N THR A 77 22.26 -2.49 3.14
CA THR A 77 23.63 -3.03 3.23
C THR A 77 24.03 -3.78 1.98
N ASN A 78 23.11 -4.55 1.41
CA ASN A 78 23.38 -5.51 0.32
C ASN A 78 23.13 -4.94 -1.08
N SER A 79 22.85 -3.66 -1.23
CA SER A 79 22.78 -3.00 -2.54
C SER A 79 24.18 -2.66 -3.06
N LYS A 80 24.40 -2.77 -4.37
CA LYS A 80 25.69 -2.46 -5.03
C LYS A 80 26.16 -1.02 -4.73
N GLU A 81 25.21 -0.08 -4.71
CA GLU A 81 25.39 1.28 -4.21
C GLU A 81 24.66 1.39 -2.88
N LYS A 82 25.28 1.98 -1.88
CA LYS A 82 24.64 2.23 -0.58
C LYS A 82 23.38 3.08 -0.81
N THR A 83 22.21 2.45 -0.81
CA THR A 83 20.94 3.14 -1.07
C THR A 83 20.34 3.63 0.24
N VAL A 84 20.44 4.92 0.48
CA VAL A 84 19.84 5.58 1.65
C VAL A 84 18.32 5.58 1.53
N VAL A 85 17.63 5.26 2.64
CA VAL A 85 16.15 5.18 2.71
C VAL A 85 15.58 6.10 3.78
N TRP A 86 16.42 6.60 4.69
CA TRP A 86 16.02 7.55 5.72
C TRP A 86 17.23 8.35 6.20
N THR A 87 17.01 9.61 6.55
CA THR A 87 18.06 10.53 6.99
C THR A 87 17.52 11.47 8.08
N ALA A 88 18.19 11.52 9.22
CA ALA A 88 17.80 12.36 10.36
C ALA A 88 18.01 13.85 10.08
N ASN A 89 19.21 14.22 9.65
CA ASN A 89 19.66 15.60 9.46
C ASN A 89 19.70 16.01 7.98
N ARG A 90 18.63 15.77 7.29
CA ARG A 90 18.49 15.87 5.83
C ARG A 90 19.00 17.21 5.26
N ASN A 91 18.54 18.32 5.85
CA ASN A 91 18.84 19.68 5.37
C ASN A 91 20.10 20.29 5.97
N THR A 92 20.71 19.61 6.94
CA THR A 92 21.84 20.15 7.72
C THR A 92 22.90 19.07 7.91
N PRO A 93 23.75 18.80 6.91
CA PRO A 93 24.85 17.86 7.07
C PRO A 93 25.81 18.33 8.16
N VAL A 94 26.45 17.37 8.87
CA VAL A 94 27.46 17.65 9.87
C VAL A 94 28.85 17.46 9.28
N ASN A 95 29.84 18.19 9.85
CA ASN A 95 31.23 18.03 9.48
C ASN A 95 31.83 16.79 10.16
N GLY A 96 32.95 16.25 9.61
CA GLY A 96 33.52 14.99 10.04
C GLY A 96 33.97 14.95 11.48
N ARG A 97 35.08 15.65 11.83
CA ARG A 97 35.68 15.50 13.15
C ARG A 97 34.83 16.10 14.25
N GLY A 98 34.60 15.32 15.31
CA GLY A 98 33.88 15.75 16.51
C GLY A 98 32.35 15.63 16.44
N SER A 99 31.78 15.39 15.28
CA SER A 99 30.31 15.18 15.17
C SER A 99 29.92 13.77 15.60
N ARG A 100 28.89 13.69 16.43
CA ARG A 100 28.42 12.42 17.03
C ARG A 100 26.91 12.39 17.20
N ILE A 101 26.36 11.17 17.16
CA ILE A 101 25.02 10.91 17.62
C ILE A 101 25.08 10.16 18.95
N TRP A 102 24.37 10.65 19.95
CA TRP A 102 24.31 10.09 21.31
C TRP A 102 22.89 9.64 21.67
N LEU A 103 22.79 8.49 22.31
CA LEU A 103 21.62 8.16 23.12
C LEU A 103 21.90 8.60 24.57
N GLN A 104 21.40 9.77 24.95
CA GLN A 104 21.69 10.41 26.24
C GLN A 104 21.05 9.64 27.41
N ARG A 105 21.49 9.95 28.63
CA ARG A 105 20.96 9.33 29.86
C ARG A 105 19.55 9.77 30.19
N ASP A 106 19.03 10.85 29.60
CA ASP A 106 17.68 11.35 29.76
C ASP A 106 16.69 10.69 28.77
N GLY A 107 17.17 9.78 27.91
CA GLY A 107 16.37 9.05 26.91
C GLY A 107 16.32 9.71 25.54
N THR A 108 16.93 10.87 25.34
CA THR A 108 16.96 11.57 24.06
C THR A 108 18.09 11.04 23.18
N MET A 109 17.78 10.75 21.91
CA MET A 109 18.81 10.54 20.89
C MET A 109 19.08 11.86 20.18
N ILE A 110 20.33 12.35 20.24
CA ILE A 110 20.71 13.69 19.78
C ILE A 110 21.93 13.64 18.85
N LEU A 111 21.85 14.33 17.72
CA LEU A 111 22.95 14.57 16.80
C LEU A 111 23.55 15.94 17.06
N ARG A 112 24.84 16.00 17.40
CA ARG A 112 25.60 17.23 17.58
C ARG A 112 26.68 17.39 16.54
N ALA A 113 26.78 18.59 15.99
CA ALA A 113 27.91 18.99 15.15
C ALA A 113 29.19 19.17 15.93
N ALA A 114 30.32 19.31 15.25
CA ALA A 114 31.64 19.47 15.83
C ALA A 114 31.78 20.72 16.72
N ASP A 115 31.01 21.76 16.48
CA ASP A 115 30.93 22.99 17.30
C ASP A 115 30.05 22.84 18.55
N GLY A 116 29.44 21.66 18.74
CA GLY A 116 28.58 21.38 19.88
C GLY A 116 27.10 21.76 19.65
N SER A 117 26.75 22.33 18.51
CA SER A 117 25.37 22.68 18.18
C SER A 117 24.51 21.40 17.95
N THR A 118 23.27 21.43 18.40
CA THR A 118 22.31 20.36 18.15
C THR A 118 21.72 20.51 16.76
N VAL A 119 21.90 19.48 15.93
CA VAL A 119 21.42 19.44 14.55
C VAL A 119 20.09 18.67 14.44
N TRP A 120 19.91 17.64 15.24
CA TRP A 120 18.71 16.82 15.26
C TRP A 120 18.53 16.09 16.59
N GLU A 121 17.28 15.83 16.98
CA GLU A 121 16.95 15.08 18.20
C GLU A 121 15.57 14.39 18.11
N THR A 122 15.35 13.38 18.96
CA THR A 122 14.14 12.53 18.95
C THR A 122 13.02 13.04 19.85
N ASN A 123 13.12 14.13 20.53
CA ASN A 123 12.08 14.64 21.45
C ASN A 123 11.53 13.57 22.44
N THR A 124 12.44 12.72 22.95
CA THR A 124 12.14 11.65 23.93
C THR A 124 12.73 11.96 25.32
N THR A 125 12.94 13.20 25.64
CA THR A 125 13.48 13.67 26.93
C THR A 125 12.61 13.19 28.09
N SER A 126 13.25 12.73 29.17
CA SER A 126 12.60 12.23 30.39
C SER A 126 11.76 10.97 30.18
N THR A 127 12.05 10.20 29.12
CA THR A 127 11.43 8.88 28.90
C THR A 127 12.37 7.75 29.33
N ASP A 128 11.78 6.55 29.52
CA ASP A 128 12.55 5.36 29.92
C ASP A 128 13.24 4.66 28.74
N VAL A 129 13.69 5.41 27.72
CA VAL A 129 14.47 4.82 26.61
C VAL A 129 15.74 4.16 27.15
N ASP A 130 15.93 2.88 26.85
CA ASP A 130 17.08 2.08 27.23
C ASP A 130 18.06 1.88 26.07
N ARG A 131 17.55 1.72 24.86
CA ARG A 131 18.35 1.40 23.69
C ARG A 131 17.71 1.83 22.37
N ALA A 132 18.56 2.04 21.37
CA ALA A 132 18.17 2.15 19.96
C ALA A 132 18.49 0.85 19.22
N GLU A 133 17.55 0.34 18.43
CA GLU A 133 17.68 -0.89 17.61
C GLU A 133 17.25 -0.61 16.17
N LEU A 134 17.99 -1.18 15.20
CA LEU A 134 17.60 -1.20 13.81
C LEU A 134 16.94 -2.53 13.50
N LEU A 135 15.67 -2.50 13.10
CA LEU A 135 14.89 -3.71 12.80
C LEU A 135 15.15 -4.20 11.36
N ASP A 136 14.82 -5.47 11.06
CA ASP A 136 14.92 -6.07 9.72
C ASP A 136 14.00 -5.42 8.67
N THR A 137 13.06 -4.60 9.14
CA THR A 137 12.19 -3.75 8.30
C THR A 137 12.86 -2.45 7.85
N GLY A 138 14.06 -2.13 8.36
CA GLY A 138 14.71 -0.84 8.17
C GLY A 138 14.22 0.27 9.12
N ASN A 139 13.40 -0.07 10.12
CA ASN A 139 12.90 0.85 11.11
C ASN A 139 13.90 1.01 12.27
N LEU A 140 14.42 2.20 12.51
CA LEU A 140 15.19 2.55 13.71
C LEU A 140 14.20 2.86 14.83
N VAL A 141 14.29 2.13 15.94
CA VAL A 141 13.36 2.25 17.07
C VAL A 141 14.11 2.56 18.37
N LEU A 142 13.55 3.45 19.19
CA LEU A 142 13.95 3.65 20.57
C LEU A 142 13.01 2.88 21.48
N LYS A 143 13.56 1.99 22.32
CA LYS A 143 12.78 1.09 23.18
C LYS A 143 13.10 1.33 24.66
N ASP A 144 12.07 1.13 25.50
CA ASP A 144 12.23 1.03 26.93
C ASP A 144 12.81 -0.35 27.36
N PRO A 145 13.16 -0.59 28.64
CA PRO A 145 13.67 -1.87 29.13
C PRO A 145 12.69 -3.03 28.91
N ARG A 146 11.38 -2.76 28.78
CA ARG A 146 10.33 -3.75 28.53
C ARG A 146 10.13 -4.05 27.04
N GLY A 147 10.87 -3.36 26.16
CA GLY A 147 10.79 -3.52 24.71
C GLY A 147 9.67 -2.71 24.03
N LYS A 148 8.97 -1.84 24.74
CA LYS A 148 7.97 -0.93 24.15
C LYS A 148 8.67 0.13 23.32
N VAL A 149 8.21 0.35 22.10
CA VAL A 149 8.70 1.41 21.21
C VAL A 149 8.17 2.77 21.70
N LEU A 150 9.07 3.70 21.93
CA LEU A 150 8.78 5.07 22.36
C LEU A 150 8.97 6.09 21.22
N TRP A 151 9.81 5.77 20.25
CA TRP A 151 10.05 6.55 19.04
C TRP A 151 10.49 5.62 17.91
N GLN A 152 10.18 5.97 16.66
CA GLN A 152 10.57 5.19 15.49
C GLN A 152 10.75 6.07 14.24
N SER A 153 11.74 5.73 13.41
CA SER A 153 12.01 6.43 12.16
C SER A 153 10.86 6.30 11.13
N PHE A 154 10.04 5.25 11.23
CA PHE A 154 8.90 5.04 10.34
C PHE A 154 7.81 6.12 10.46
N ASP A 155 7.74 6.83 11.59
CA ASP A 155 6.81 7.95 11.77
C ASP A 155 7.31 9.24 11.08
N PHE A 156 8.56 9.27 10.61
CA PHE A 156 9.23 10.43 10.00
C PHE A 156 9.88 10.06 8.66
N PRO A 157 9.13 9.61 7.65
CA PRO A 157 9.70 9.26 6.35
C PRO A 157 10.39 10.46 5.70
N THR A 158 11.40 10.19 4.89
CA THR A 158 12.09 11.23 4.09
C THR A 158 11.54 11.24 2.64
N ASP A 159 12.23 10.64 1.71
CA ASP A 159 11.81 10.48 0.31
C ASP A 159 11.31 9.06 0.00
N THR A 160 11.54 8.13 0.91
CA THR A 160 11.34 6.69 0.70
C THR A 160 10.38 6.11 1.74
N LEU A 161 9.48 5.25 1.28
CA LEU A 161 8.60 4.40 2.08
C LEU A 161 9.06 2.95 1.96
N LEU A 162 9.28 2.29 3.09
CA LEU A 162 9.64 0.88 3.17
C LEU A 162 8.39 0.00 3.35
N PRO A 163 8.45 -1.31 3.02
CA PRO A 163 7.35 -2.22 3.29
C PRO A 163 6.88 -2.18 4.75
N ASN A 164 5.55 -2.21 4.93
CA ASN A 164 4.87 -2.10 6.23
C ASN A 164 5.02 -0.75 6.96
N GLN A 165 5.68 0.23 6.38
CA GLN A 165 5.65 1.60 6.86
C GLN A 165 4.33 2.25 6.43
N ILE A 166 3.65 2.91 7.37
CA ILE A 166 2.34 3.53 7.12
C ILE A 166 2.52 5.00 6.76
N LEU A 167 2.02 5.40 5.60
CA LEU A 167 1.86 6.79 5.24
C LEU A 167 0.51 7.29 5.78
N THR A 168 0.54 8.38 6.55
CA THR A 168 -0.64 8.94 7.23
C THR A 168 -0.85 10.42 6.85
N THR A 169 -1.81 11.09 7.49
CA THR A 169 -2.05 12.53 7.32
C THR A 169 -0.88 13.41 7.75
N SER A 170 -0.11 12.95 8.73
CA SER A 170 1.03 13.70 9.30
C SER A 170 2.34 13.42 8.59
N THR A 171 2.37 12.44 7.69
CA THR A 171 3.59 11.99 7.01
C THR A 171 3.52 12.31 5.51
N LYS A 172 4.66 12.64 4.94
CA LYS A 172 4.82 12.92 3.51
C LYS A 172 6.18 12.45 3.01
N LEU A 173 6.24 11.98 1.77
CA LEU A 173 7.50 11.76 1.09
C LEU A 173 7.90 13.07 0.38
N ILE A 174 9.15 13.48 0.59
CA ILE A 174 9.72 14.68 -0.01
C ILE A 174 10.94 14.24 -0.81
N SER A 175 10.99 14.56 -2.11
CA SER A 175 12.14 14.21 -2.95
C SER A 175 13.45 14.77 -2.40
N ILE A 176 14.58 14.20 -2.78
CA ILE A 176 15.88 14.90 -2.68
C ILE A 176 15.94 15.98 -3.73
N ILE A 177 16.77 17.00 -3.53
CA ILE A 177 16.87 18.12 -4.48
C ILE A 177 17.54 17.68 -5.79
N ARG A 178 18.54 16.80 -5.71
CA ARG A 178 19.27 16.22 -6.85
C ARG A 178 20.01 14.96 -6.42
N ARG A 179 20.50 14.17 -7.36
CA ARG A 179 21.39 13.04 -7.03
C ARG A 179 22.54 13.52 -6.16
N GLU A 180 22.88 12.73 -5.14
CA GLU A 180 23.98 13.03 -4.22
C GLU A 180 23.80 14.28 -3.33
N ASP A 181 22.57 14.80 -3.21
CA ASP A 181 22.23 15.86 -2.28
C ASP A 181 20.91 15.55 -1.59
N PHE A 182 21.00 15.11 -0.33
CA PHE A 182 19.83 14.68 0.44
C PHE A 182 18.92 15.81 0.91
N SER A 183 19.29 17.08 0.67
CA SER A 183 18.45 18.23 1.01
C SER A 183 17.06 18.08 0.41
N SER A 184 16.07 18.59 1.11
CA SER A 184 14.66 18.50 0.68
C SER A 184 14.44 19.21 -0.66
N GLY A 185 13.93 18.48 -1.62
CA GLY A 185 13.55 18.97 -2.94
C GLY A 185 12.15 19.56 -2.98
N HIS A 186 11.63 19.74 -4.18
CA HIS A 186 10.37 20.43 -4.44
C HIS A 186 9.19 19.49 -4.74
N PHE A 187 9.39 18.17 -4.76
CA PHE A 187 8.35 17.21 -5.08
C PHE A 187 7.88 16.49 -3.83
N TYR A 188 6.56 16.43 -3.66
CA TYR A 188 5.91 15.90 -2.47
C TYR A 188 4.90 14.84 -2.86
N PHE A 189 4.82 13.75 -2.08
CA PHE A 189 3.77 12.74 -2.17
C PHE A 189 3.14 12.56 -0.80
N PHE A 190 1.86 12.91 -0.66
CA PHE A 190 1.12 12.88 0.60
C PHE A 190 -0.39 12.94 0.40
N PHE A 191 -1.16 12.70 1.47
CA PHE A 191 -2.59 12.95 1.47
C PHE A 191 -2.90 14.44 1.52
N TYR A 192 -3.53 14.92 0.46
CA TYR A 192 -3.98 16.31 0.40
C TYR A 192 -5.24 16.54 1.24
N ASN A 193 -5.69 17.80 1.38
CA ASN A 193 -6.83 18.17 2.23
C ASN A 193 -8.16 17.49 1.82
N ASP A 194 -8.25 17.02 0.60
CA ASP A 194 -9.41 16.31 0.04
C ASP A 194 -9.35 14.78 0.25
N ASN A 195 -8.51 14.28 1.14
CA ASN A 195 -8.32 12.85 1.45
C ASN A 195 -7.72 12.00 0.30
N VAL A 196 -7.18 12.63 -0.74
CA VAL A 196 -6.60 11.96 -1.90
C VAL A 196 -5.08 12.04 -1.85
N LEU A 197 -4.38 10.93 -2.15
CA LEU A 197 -2.94 10.93 -2.35
C LEU A 197 -2.58 11.68 -3.64
N ARG A 198 -1.71 12.67 -3.50
CA ARG A 198 -1.33 13.56 -4.59
C ARG A 198 0.17 13.74 -4.69
N MET A 199 0.66 13.90 -5.92
CA MET A 199 2.00 14.42 -6.16
C MET A 199 1.90 15.91 -6.52
N ILE A 200 2.71 16.72 -5.85
CA ILE A 200 2.71 18.18 -5.97
C ILE A 200 4.16 18.64 -6.14
N TYR A 201 4.37 19.52 -7.07
CA TYR A 201 5.54 20.37 -7.10
C TYR A 201 5.28 21.61 -6.22
N ASP A 202 6.14 21.87 -5.27
CA ASP A 202 6.06 23.02 -4.36
C ASP A 202 7.41 23.74 -4.36
N GLY A 203 7.57 24.64 -5.31
CA GLY A 203 8.77 25.46 -5.47
C GLY A 203 8.68 26.78 -4.71
N PRO A 204 9.72 27.64 -4.76
CA PRO A 204 9.76 28.88 -4.01
C PRO A 204 8.60 29.86 -4.32
N ASP A 205 8.19 29.92 -5.59
CA ASP A 205 7.22 30.90 -6.07
C ASP A 205 5.92 30.28 -6.60
N ILE A 206 5.92 28.95 -6.87
CA ILE A 206 4.84 28.28 -7.58
C ILE A 206 4.62 26.89 -6.96
N SER A 207 3.35 26.57 -6.69
CA SER A 207 2.89 25.24 -6.34
C SER A 207 1.98 24.70 -7.43
N SER A 208 2.15 23.43 -7.82
CA SER A 208 1.39 22.81 -8.91
C SER A 208 1.16 21.33 -8.67
N LEU A 209 -0.10 20.92 -8.71
CA LEU A 209 -0.52 19.52 -8.59
C LEU A 209 -0.46 18.88 -9.98
N TYR A 210 0.18 17.69 -10.08
CA TYR A 210 0.33 17.01 -11.37
C TYR A 210 -0.09 15.53 -11.37
N TRP A 211 -0.35 14.94 -10.20
CA TRP A 211 -0.82 13.57 -10.14
C TRP A 211 -1.75 13.32 -8.93
N PRO A 212 -2.83 12.53 -9.07
CA PRO A 212 -3.33 11.92 -10.30
C PRO A 212 -3.68 12.98 -11.37
N ASN A 213 -4.10 12.55 -12.57
CA ASN A 213 -4.34 13.49 -13.68
C ASN A 213 -5.21 14.69 -13.21
N PRO A 214 -4.69 15.91 -13.22
CA PRO A 214 -5.39 17.06 -12.67
C PRO A 214 -6.56 17.56 -13.54
N ASP A 215 -6.64 17.15 -14.81
CA ASP A 215 -7.79 17.44 -15.70
C ASP A 215 -9.03 16.59 -15.35
N TRP A 216 -8.85 15.56 -14.53
CA TRP A 216 -9.90 14.62 -14.16
C TRP A 216 -10.35 14.86 -12.73
N ASP A 217 -11.64 14.69 -12.46
CA ASP A 217 -12.14 14.68 -11.10
C ASP A 217 -11.63 13.44 -10.33
N VAL A 218 -11.90 13.40 -9.02
CA VAL A 218 -11.43 12.34 -8.13
C VAL A 218 -11.93 10.95 -8.59
N PHE A 219 -13.18 10.87 -9.08
CA PHE A 219 -13.80 9.60 -9.48
C PHE A 219 -13.33 9.15 -10.87
N GLN A 220 -13.15 10.06 -11.81
CA GLN A 220 -12.55 9.78 -13.11
C GLN A 220 -11.12 9.24 -12.95
N ASN A 221 -10.39 9.72 -11.95
CA ASN A 221 -9.10 9.19 -11.53
C ASN A 221 -9.19 7.85 -10.77
N ARG A 222 -10.38 7.25 -10.66
CA ARG A 222 -10.64 6.01 -9.91
C ARG A 222 -10.26 6.09 -8.43
N ARG A 223 -10.33 7.29 -7.84
CA ARG A 223 -10.07 7.57 -6.44
C ARG A 223 -11.36 7.84 -5.68
N THR A 224 -11.26 8.05 -4.38
CA THR A 224 -12.36 8.49 -3.52
C THR A 224 -11.85 9.47 -2.48
N ASN A 225 -12.62 10.51 -2.22
CA ASN A 225 -12.39 11.49 -1.16
C ASN A 225 -13.26 11.24 0.09
N TYR A 226 -14.12 10.23 0.06
CA TYR A 226 -15.05 9.93 1.16
C TYR A 226 -14.39 9.22 2.34
N ASN A 227 -13.19 8.68 2.17
CA ASN A 227 -12.48 7.99 3.26
C ASN A 227 -11.46 8.93 3.90
N SER A 228 -11.79 9.43 5.09
CA SER A 228 -10.95 10.36 5.86
C SER A 228 -9.83 9.68 6.67
N SER A 229 -9.67 8.36 6.61
CA SER A 229 -8.63 7.66 7.37
C SER A 229 -7.21 8.03 6.93
N ARG A 230 -7.03 8.41 5.66
CA ARG A 230 -5.75 8.85 5.08
C ARG A 230 -4.60 7.93 5.44
N ILE A 231 -4.74 6.66 5.09
CA ILE A 231 -3.74 5.62 5.34
C ILE A 231 -3.33 5.00 4.02
N ALA A 232 -2.02 4.83 3.81
CA ALA A 232 -1.48 4.07 2.71
C ALA A 232 -0.30 3.21 3.16
N VAL A 233 -0.15 2.05 2.55
CA VAL A 233 0.86 1.05 2.91
C VAL A 233 1.37 0.34 1.65
N LEU A 234 2.68 0.12 1.60
CA LEU A 234 3.34 -0.83 0.71
C LEU A 234 3.53 -2.13 1.48
N ASP A 235 3.01 -3.25 0.99
CA ASP A 235 3.25 -4.56 1.60
C ASP A 235 4.57 -5.20 1.16
N GLU A 236 4.97 -6.30 1.80
CA GLU A 236 6.21 -7.01 1.49
C GLU A 236 6.22 -7.65 0.10
N MET A 237 5.03 -7.90 -0.47
CA MET A 237 4.87 -8.45 -1.81
C MET A 237 5.03 -7.42 -2.93
N GLY A 238 5.09 -6.14 -2.58
CA GLY A 238 5.15 -5.05 -3.56
C GLY A 238 3.78 -4.57 -4.03
N ARG A 239 2.71 -4.78 -3.24
CA ARG A 239 1.41 -4.18 -3.46
C ARG A 239 1.26 -2.93 -2.61
N PHE A 240 0.92 -1.83 -3.24
CA PHE A 240 0.56 -0.58 -2.56
C PHE A 240 -0.95 -0.43 -2.51
N LEU A 241 -1.46 -0.09 -1.35
CA LEU A 241 -2.88 0.14 -1.08
C LEU A 241 -3.07 1.43 -0.29
N SER A 242 -4.10 2.17 -0.63
CA SER A 242 -4.45 3.42 0.04
C SER A 242 -5.95 3.56 0.29
N SER A 243 -6.27 4.31 1.33
CA SER A 243 -7.65 4.61 1.72
C SER A 243 -8.44 5.39 0.67
N ASP A 244 -7.79 6.09 -0.25
CA ASP A 244 -8.42 6.79 -1.37
C ASP A 244 -8.65 5.89 -2.60
N ARG A 245 -8.47 4.57 -2.46
CA ARG A 245 -8.51 3.53 -3.51
C ARG A 245 -7.33 3.53 -4.48
N MET A 246 -6.26 4.27 -4.20
CA MET A 246 -5.04 4.08 -4.95
C MET A 246 -4.50 2.67 -4.72
N SER A 247 -4.25 1.96 -5.79
CA SER A 247 -3.59 0.65 -5.71
C SER A 247 -2.72 0.41 -6.92
N PHE A 248 -1.56 -0.19 -6.71
CA PHE A 248 -0.69 -0.71 -7.77
C PHE A 248 0.11 -1.90 -7.25
N LYS A 249 0.74 -2.61 -8.16
CA LYS A 249 1.52 -3.81 -7.88
C LYS A 249 2.89 -3.71 -8.55
N ALA A 250 3.91 -4.24 -7.90
CA ALA A 250 5.20 -4.47 -8.54
C ALA A 250 5.05 -5.44 -9.73
N SER A 251 5.81 -5.24 -10.81
CA SER A 251 5.83 -6.18 -11.94
C SER A 251 6.44 -7.54 -11.58
N ASP A 252 7.23 -7.58 -10.51
CA ASP A 252 7.91 -8.75 -9.94
C ASP A 252 7.36 -9.07 -8.54
N MET A 253 6.02 -9.07 -8.38
CA MET A 253 5.39 -9.40 -7.11
C MET A 253 5.93 -10.72 -6.57
N GLY A 254 6.18 -10.80 -5.25
CA GLY A 254 6.63 -12.01 -4.58
C GLY A 254 7.32 -11.73 -3.25
N PHE A 255 7.50 -12.78 -2.45
CA PHE A 255 8.19 -12.71 -1.17
C PHE A 255 9.71 -12.67 -1.31
N GLY A 256 10.37 -12.16 -0.26
CA GLY A 256 11.83 -12.15 -0.16
C GLY A 256 12.52 -11.10 -1.03
N VAL A 257 11.78 -10.35 -1.83
CA VAL A 257 12.33 -9.25 -2.62
C VAL A 257 12.34 -7.98 -1.77
N LYS A 258 13.51 -7.39 -1.54
CA LYS A 258 13.60 -6.10 -0.83
C LYS A 258 13.11 -4.99 -1.75
N ARG A 259 12.23 -4.12 -1.25
CA ARG A 259 11.57 -3.06 -2.03
C ARG A 259 11.61 -1.72 -1.32
N ARG A 260 11.47 -0.66 -2.12
CA ARG A 260 11.30 0.71 -1.63
C ARG A 260 10.44 1.52 -2.60
N LEU A 261 9.51 2.31 -2.09
CA LEU A 261 8.74 3.29 -2.86
C LEU A 261 9.37 4.66 -2.62
N THR A 262 9.87 5.30 -3.66
CA THR A 262 10.65 6.54 -3.53
C THR A 262 10.04 7.66 -4.36
N MET A 263 9.92 8.84 -3.75
CA MET A 263 9.68 10.09 -4.45
C MET A 263 11.01 10.61 -4.99
N ASP A 264 11.28 10.34 -6.25
CA ASP A 264 12.58 10.64 -6.87
C ASP A 264 12.79 12.16 -7.09
N TYR A 265 14.07 12.56 -7.24
CA TYR A 265 14.45 13.95 -7.48
C TYR A 265 13.89 14.54 -8.76
N ASP A 266 13.49 13.70 -9.73
CA ASP A 266 12.86 14.09 -10.99
C ASP A 266 11.33 14.23 -10.89
N GLY A 267 10.77 14.09 -9.68
CA GLY A 267 9.34 14.25 -9.42
C GLY A 267 8.48 13.05 -9.78
N ASN A 268 9.04 11.91 -10.13
CA ASN A 268 8.26 10.68 -10.33
C ASN A 268 8.26 9.81 -9.06
N LEU A 269 7.18 9.14 -8.80
CA LEU A 269 7.07 8.15 -7.73
C LEU A 269 7.33 6.77 -8.32
N ARG A 270 8.36 6.07 -7.81
CA ARG A 270 8.76 4.76 -8.32
C ARG A 270 8.86 3.73 -7.23
N LEU A 271 8.39 2.52 -7.54
CA LEU A 271 8.63 1.32 -6.74
C LEU A 271 9.85 0.60 -7.32
N TYR A 272 10.82 0.38 -6.46
CA TYR A 272 12.06 -0.31 -6.81
C TYR A 272 12.11 -1.68 -6.13
N SER A 273 12.60 -2.68 -6.86
CA SER A 273 12.88 -4.03 -6.38
C SER A 273 14.37 -4.34 -6.49
N LEU A 274 14.97 -4.86 -5.43
CA LEU A 274 16.38 -5.21 -5.38
C LEU A 274 16.61 -6.59 -6.00
N ASN A 275 17.39 -6.65 -7.05
CA ASN A 275 17.84 -7.91 -7.59
C ASN A 275 18.95 -8.50 -6.71
N HIS A 276 18.67 -9.62 -6.04
CA HIS A 276 19.60 -10.25 -5.09
C HIS A 276 20.92 -10.69 -5.73
N SER A 277 20.93 -11.10 -7.01
CA SER A 277 22.13 -11.59 -7.67
C SER A 277 23.08 -10.49 -8.11
N SER A 278 22.54 -9.33 -8.55
CA SER A 278 23.33 -8.20 -9.03
C SER A 278 23.53 -7.09 -8.01
N GLY A 279 22.70 -7.06 -6.95
CA GLY A 279 22.66 -5.94 -6.00
C GLY A 279 22.14 -4.63 -6.59
N LEU A 280 21.52 -4.66 -7.78
CA LEU A 280 21.00 -3.49 -8.48
C LEU A 280 19.49 -3.33 -8.24
N TRP A 281 19.03 -2.07 -8.26
CA TRP A 281 17.61 -1.73 -8.17
C TRP A 281 16.99 -1.67 -9.57
N ASN A 282 15.88 -2.38 -9.76
CA ASN A 282 15.05 -2.31 -10.94
C ASN A 282 13.74 -1.58 -10.61
N ILE A 283 13.25 -0.77 -11.54
CA ILE A 283 11.93 -0.15 -11.42
C ILE A 283 10.88 -1.23 -11.71
N SER A 284 10.06 -1.53 -10.70
CA SER A 284 8.97 -2.51 -10.80
C SER A 284 7.61 -1.85 -10.98
N TRP A 285 7.50 -0.54 -10.72
CA TRP A 285 6.34 0.30 -11.03
C TRP A 285 6.72 1.79 -10.98
N GLU A 286 6.05 2.60 -11.79
CA GLU A 286 6.17 4.06 -11.77
C GLU A 286 4.82 4.75 -11.99
N ALA A 287 4.64 5.93 -11.39
CA ALA A 287 3.40 6.70 -11.47
C ALA A 287 3.21 7.35 -12.84
N LEU A 288 4.27 7.83 -13.44
CA LEU A 288 4.27 8.54 -14.72
C LEU A 288 5.26 7.90 -15.68
N SER A 289 4.76 7.31 -16.77
CA SER A 289 5.58 6.75 -17.85
C SER A 289 6.21 7.83 -18.75
N GLN A 290 5.65 9.04 -18.73
CA GLN A 290 6.13 10.21 -19.46
C GLN A 290 6.60 11.28 -18.49
N GLN A 291 7.88 11.45 -18.32
CA GLN A 291 8.45 12.41 -17.37
C GLN A 291 8.09 13.87 -17.64
N CYS A 292 7.81 14.25 -18.90
CA CYS A 292 7.32 15.59 -19.21
C CYS A 292 5.94 15.94 -18.64
N LYS A 293 5.25 14.96 -18.02
CA LYS A 293 4.02 15.20 -17.24
C LYS A 293 4.30 15.59 -15.79
N VAL A 294 5.56 15.54 -15.36
CA VAL A 294 5.98 16.06 -14.07
C VAL A 294 6.03 17.57 -14.15
N HIS A 295 5.27 18.24 -13.31
CA HIS A 295 5.28 19.70 -13.24
C HIS A 295 6.59 20.19 -12.61
N GLY A 296 7.11 21.31 -13.11
CA GLY A 296 8.35 21.89 -12.59
C GLY A 296 9.65 21.24 -13.07
N LEU A 297 9.61 20.14 -13.83
CA LEU A 297 10.81 19.45 -14.31
C LEU A 297 11.76 20.36 -15.08
N CYS A 298 11.23 21.23 -15.95
CA CYS A 298 11.99 22.22 -16.71
C CYS A 298 11.87 23.65 -16.15
N GLY A 299 11.38 23.79 -14.93
CA GLY A 299 11.23 25.08 -14.23
C GLY A 299 10.31 26.09 -14.94
N ARG A 300 10.36 27.33 -14.47
CA ARG A 300 9.55 28.44 -15.03
C ARG A 300 9.98 28.76 -16.46
N ASN A 301 9.02 28.99 -17.35
CA ASN A 301 9.20 29.28 -18.78
C ASN A 301 9.88 28.16 -19.59
N GLY A 302 10.26 27.05 -18.96
CA GLY A 302 10.85 25.90 -19.64
C GLY A 302 9.83 25.04 -20.39
N ILE A 303 10.25 24.38 -21.47
CA ILE A 303 9.45 23.43 -22.26
C ILE A 303 10.12 22.07 -22.21
N CYS A 304 9.40 21.05 -21.75
CA CYS A 304 9.84 19.67 -21.76
C CYS A 304 9.49 18.98 -23.09
N ILE A 305 10.48 18.36 -23.72
CA ILE A 305 10.34 17.58 -24.96
C ILE A 305 10.75 16.15 -24.65
N TYR A 306 9.87 15.18 -24.90
CA TYR A 306 10.13 13.76 -24.66
C TYR A 306 10.47 13.03 -25.95
N THR A 307 11.79 12.74 -26.19
CA THR A 307 12.25 11.95 -27.36
C THR A 307 13.67 11.41 -27.15
N PRO A 308 13.91 10.17 -26.87
CA PRO A 308 13.19 9.19 -26.03
C PRO A 308 13.33 9.51 -24.54
N GLU A 309 14.17 10.49 -24.20
CA GLU A 309 14.37 10.99 -22.83
C GLU A 309 13.90 12.46 -22.72
N PRO A 310 13.51 12.91 -21.54
CA PRO A 310 13.08 14.28 -21.34
C PRO A 310 14.24 15.25 -21.57
N LYS A 311 14.02 16.25 -22.41
CA LYS A 311 14.95 17.36 -22.65
C LYS A 311 14.24 18.68 -22.41
N CYS A 312 14.87 19.56 -21.66
CA CYS A 312 14.35 20.91 -21.44
C CYS A 312 14.88 21.88 -22.50
N SER A 313 14.04 22.81 -22.88
CA SER A 313 14.39 23.90 -23.82
C SER A 313 13.71 25.19 -23.39
N CYS A 314 14.24 26.30 -23.85
CA CYS A 314 13.62 27.63 -23.64
C CYS A 314 12.85 28.05 -24.89
N PRO A 315 11.68 28.72 -24.73
CA PRO A 315 10.96 29.32 -25.85
C PRO A 315 11.71 30.52 -26.43
N PRO A 316 11.35 30.98 -27.64
CA PRO A 316 11.92 32.19 -28.23
C PRO A 316 11.84 33.39 -27.30
N GLY A 317 12.89 34.20 -27.24
CA GLY A 317 12.97 35.36 -26.34
C GLY A 317 13.40 35.07 -24.90
N TYR A 318 13.67 33.79 -24.60
CA TYR A 318 14.15 33.33 -23.28
C TYR A 318 15.49 32.62 -23.40
N GLU A 319 16.24 32.54 -22.31
CA GLU A 319 17.48 31.80 -22.19
C GLU A 319 17.52 30.98 -20.91
N VAL A 320 18.33 29.93 -20.88
CA VAL A 320 18.48 29.04 -19.71
C VAL A 320 19.00 29.85 -18.51
N SER A 321 18.32 29.76 -17.38
CA SER A 321 18.70 30.47 -16.15
C SER A 321 20.01 29.91 -15.56
N ASP A 322 20.15 28.59 -15.54
CA ASP A 322 21.34 27.88 -15.06
C ASP A 322 21.53 26.58 -15.87
N PRO A 323 22.59 26.48 -16.69
CA PRO A 323 22.84 25.29 -17.51
C PRO A 323 23.03 23.98 -16.72
N SER A 324 23.41 24.09 -15.43
CA SER A 324 23.62 22.96 -14.54
C SER A 324 22.35 22.52 -13.79
N ASP A 325 21.29 23.37 -13.81
CA ASP A 325 20.09 23.13 -13.03
C ASP A 325 18.84 23.62 -13.78
N TRP A 326 18.20 22.73 -14.52
CA TRP A 326 16.98 23.01 -15.28
C TRP A 326 15.77 23.33 -14.42
N SER A 327 15.77 23.01 -13.12
CA SER A 327 14.67 23.37 -12.22
C SER A 327 14.51 24.89 -12.07
N LYS A 328 15.57 25.65 -12.34
CA LYS A 328 15.56 27.12 -12.37
C LYS A 328 14.93 27.71 -13.64
N GLY A 329 14.64 26.87 -14.63
CA GLY A 329 13.92 27.22 -15.85
C GLY A 329 14.63 28.20 -16.77
N CYS A 330 13.83 29.03 -17.42
CA CYS A 330 14.30 30.01 -18.41
C CYS A 330 13.96 31.43 -17.94
N LYS A 331 14.91 32.35 -18.07
CA LYS A 331 14.74 33.79 -17.83
C LYS A 331 14.44 34.52 -19.12
N SER A 332 13.59 35.55 -19.08
CA SER A 332 13.31 36.39 -20.25
C SER A 332 14.49 37.27 -20.60
N LYS A 333 14.70 37.49 -21.89
CA LYS A 333 15.67 38.46 -22.44
C LYS A 333 15.09 39.87 -22.57
N PHE A 334 13.86 40.06 -22.13
CA PHE A 334 13.12 41.33 -22.25
C PHE A 334 12.39 41.60 -20.92
N ASN A 335 12.10 42.88 -20.68
CA ASN A 335 11.32 43.30 -19.51
C ASN A 335 9.83 43.31 -19.87
N HIS A 336 9.03 42.58 -19.09
CA HIS A 336 7.57 42.70 -19.19
C HIS A 336 7.07 43.85 -18.30
N SER A 337 6.58 44.93 -18.92
CA SER A 337 6.07 46.10 -18.20
C SER A 337 4.65 46.44 -18.64
N CYS A 338 3.74 46.48 -17.68
CA CYS A 338 2.35 46.93 -17.91
C CYS A 338 2.21 48.45 -17.93
N SER A 339 3.28 49.18 -17.58
CA SER A 339 3.25 50.65 -17.45
C SER A 339 3.43 51.40 -18.77
N GLN A 340 3.88 50.77 -19.83
CA GLN A 340 4.06 51.36 -21.16
C GLN A 340 3.47 50.45 -22.23
N PRO A 341 2.65 50.98 -23.16
CA PRO A 341 2.13 50.19 -24.26
C PRO A 341 3.27 49.80 -25.21
N GLN A 342 3.81 48.61 -25.03
CA GLN A 342 4.78 48.05 -25.95
C GLN A 342 4.05 47.43 -27.15
N GLN A 343 4.57 47.64 -28.37
CA GLN A 343 4.10 46.86 -29.52
C GLN A 343 4.49 45.39 -29.30
N VAL A 344 3.50 44.52 -29.35
CA VAL A 344 3.68 43.08 -29.11
C VAL A 344 3.34 42.29 -30.37
N LYS A 345 4.02 41.16 -30.53
CA LYS A 345 3.72 40.12 -31.51
C LYS A 345 3.45 38.79 -30.81
N PHE A 346 2.67 37.94 -31.45
CA PHE A 346 2.49 36.54 -30.99
C PHE A 346 3.33 35.61 -31.86
N VAL A 347 4.09 34.74 -31.19
CA VAL A 347 4.89 33.69 -31.83
C VAL A 347 4.25 32.35 -31.56
N GLU A 348 3.88 31.65 -32.61
CA GLU A 348 3.28 30.32 -32.50
C GLU A 348 4.33 29.26 -32.16
N LEU A 349 4.02 28.46 -31.18
CA LEU A 349 4.75 27.24 -30.80
C LEU A 349 3.83 26.05 -31.05
N PRO A 350 3.97 25.37 -32.18
CA PRO A 350 3.07 24.27 -32.54
C PRO A 350 3.26 23.07 -31.60
N GLN A 351 2.14 22.36 -31.32
CA GLN A 351 2.11 21.15 -30.47
C GLN A 351 2.70 21.39 -29.07
N THR A 352 2.64 22.62 -28.59
CA THR A 352 3.19 23.04 -27.29
C THR A 352 2.09 23.61 -26.42
N ASP A 353 2.11 23.29 -25.14
CA ASP A 353 1.23 23.91 -24.11
C ASP A 353 1.99 24.13 -22.82
N TYR A 354 1.47 25.02 -21.98
CA TYR A 354 1.83 25.19 -20.59
C TYR A 354 0.61 24.85 -19.73
N TYR A 355 0.75 23.86 -18.88
CA TYR A 355 -0.39 23.37 -18.09
C TYR A 355 -0.70 24.28 -16.89
N GLY A 356 -1.99 24.67 -16.78
CA GLY A 356 -2.47 25.49 -15.66
C GLY A 356 -2.10 26.97 -15.77
N PHE A 357 -2.30 27.71 -14.69
CA PHE A 357 -2.07 29.15 -14.56
C PHE A 357 -2.83 29.98 -15.59
N ASP A 358 -4.05 29.52 -15.92
CA ASP A 358 -4.96 30.20 -16.81
C ASP A 358 -5.55 31.45 -16.14
N LEU A 359 -5.50 32.61 -16.83
CA LEU A 359 -6.21 33.81 -16.42
C LEU A 359 -7.70 33.62 -16.65
N ASP A 360 -8.02 33.04 -17.81
CA ASP A 360 -9.40 32.81 -18.24
C ASP A 360 -9.45 31.60 -19.18
N TYR A 361 -10.57 30.90 -19.17
CA TYR A 361 -10.93 29.86 -20.10
C TYR A 361 -12.15 30.24 -20.89
N SER A 362 -11.99 30.45 -22.19
CA SER A 362 -13.06 30.79 -23.10
C SER A 362 -13.31 29.66 -24.11
N PRO A 363 -14.40 28.91 -23.96
CA PRO A 363 -14.79 27.88 -24.91
C PRO A 363 -15.42 28.49 -26.16
N SER A 364 -15.33 27.80 -27.29
CA SER A 364 -16.04 28.12 -28.54
C SER A 364 -15.72 29.52 -29.09
N VAL A 365 -14.44 29.93 -29.01
CA VAL A 365 -13.96 31.22 -29.53
C VAL A 365 -13.01 31.03 -30.71
N SER A 366 -13.01 32.00 -31.62
CA SER A 366 -12.05 32.05 -32.72
C SER A 366 -10.63 32.36 -32.24
N LEU A 367 -9.60 31.97 -33.00
CA LEU A 367 -8.22 32.29 -32.71
C LEU A 367 -7.99 33.81 -32.55
N GLU A 368 -8.64 34.65 -33.40
CA GLU A 368 -8.54 36.11 -33.31
C GLU A 368 -9.20 36.67 -32.05
N ALA A 369 -10.31 36.07 -31.60
CA ALA A 369 -10.93 36.46 -30.34
C ALA A 369 -10.03 36.09 -29.15
N CYS A 370 -9.43 34.90 -29.16
CA CYS A 370 -8.46 34.46 -28.16
C CYS A 370 -7.23 35.38 -28.10
N ARG A 371 -6.70 35.78 -29.28
CA ARG A 371 -5.60 36.77 -29.40
C ARG A 371 -5.96 38.10 -28.78
N LYS A 372 -7.19 38.59 -29.01
CA LYS A 372 -7.68 39.86 -28.46
C LYS A 372 -7.80 39.81 -26.95
N ILE A 373 -8.34 38.72 -26.38
CA ILE A 373 -8.40 38.46 -24.92
C ILE A 373 -7.02 38.63 -24.28
N CYS A 374 -6.01 37.91 -24.82
CA CYS A 374 -4.65 38.01 -24.29
C CYS A 374 -3.97 39.36 -24.55
N LEU A 375 -4.34 40.08 -25.60
CA LEU A 375 -3.79 41.39 -25.92
C LEU A 375 -4.29 42.48 -24.93
N GLU A 376 -5.57 42.41 -24.57
CA GLU A 376 -6.23 43.36 -23.66
C GLU A 376 -5.78 43.16 -22.20
N ASP A 377 -5.34 41.97 -21.82
CA ASP A 377 -4.83 41.68 -20.48
C ASP A 377 -3.29 41.78 -20.44
N CYS A 378 -2.79 42.76 -19.67
CA CYS A 378 -1.37 42.95 -19.48
C CYS A 378 -0.67 41.74 -18.77
N LEU A 379 -1.36 41.04 -17.89
CA LEU A 379 -0.82 39.86 -17.17
C LEU A 379 -0.70 38.64 -18.08
N CYS A 380 -1.36 38.67 -19.24
CA CYS A 380 -1.29 37.56 -20.19
C CYS A 380 0.09 37.49 -20.87
N GLN A 381 0.83 36.40 -20.63
CA GLN A 381 2.13 36.12 -21.22
C GLN A 381 2.05 35.36 -22.55
N GLY A 382 0.88 34.79 -22.84
CA GLY A 382 0.56 34.04 -24.03
C GLY A 382 -0.73 33.30 -23.88
N PHE A 383 -1.19 32.60 -24.91
CA PHE A 383 -2.39 31.75 -24.80
C PHE A 383 -2.22 30.43 -25.53
N ALA A 384 -2.78 29.39 -24.98
CA ALA A 384 -2.92 28.09 -25.66
C ALA A 384 -4.27 28.09 -26.40
N TYR A 385 -4.25 27.68 -27.67
CA TYR A 385 -5.44 27.53 -28.49
C TYR A 385 -5.56 26.10 -28.96
N ARG A 386 -6.65 25.41 -28.57
CA ARG A 386 -6.90 24.00 -28.88
C ARG A 386 -8.08 23.90 -29.84
N LEU A 387 -7.88 23.15 -30.92
CA LEU A 387 -8.95 22.84 -31.90
C LEU A 387 -9.60 21.49 -31.54
N THR A 388 -10.34 21.47 -30.45
CA THR A 388 -11.18 20.33 -30.05
C THR A 388 -12.64 20.77 -30.17
N GLY A 389 -13.25 20.48 -31.32
CA GLY A 389 -14.58 21.03 -31.68
C GLY A 389 -14.52 22.52 -32.09
N GLU A 390 -15.19 23.39 -31.35
CA GLU A 390 -15.24 24.84 -31.59
C GLU A 390 -14.13 25.54 -30.82
N GLY A 391 -12.94 25.62 -31.22
CA GLY A 391 -11.77 26.29 -30.63
C GLY A 391 -11.85 26.71 -29.14
N ASN A 392 -10.89 26.27 -28.35
CA ASN A 392 -10.82 26.60 -26.90
C ASN A 392 -9.61 27.48 -26.60
N CYS A 393 -9.81 28.57 -25.89
CA CYS A 393 -8.80 29.55 -25.52
C CYS A 393 -8.43 29.45 -24.04
N PHE A 394 -7.12 29.41 -23.76
CA PHE A 394 -6.55 29.38 -22.41
C PHE A 394 -5.50 30.51 -22.30
N ALA A 395 -5.88 31.69 -21.83
CA ALA A 395 -4.96 32.77 -21.58
C ALA A 395 -4.10 32.50 -20.35
N LYS A 396 -2.77 32.63 -20.48
CA LYS A 396 -1.78 32.21 -19.44
C LYS A 396 -1.20 33.40 -18.69
N SER A 397 -1.34 33.43 -17.37
CA SER A 397 -0.68 34.39 -16.47
C SER A 397 0.78 34.08 -16.23
N THR A 398 1.13 32.80 -16.26
CA THR A 398 2.46 32.27 -15.99
C THR A 398 2.74 31.10 -16.91
N LEU A 399 3.94 31.08 -17.47
CA LEU A 399 4.42 29.98 -18.29
C LEU A 399 5.16 28.97 -17.40
N PHE A 400 4.40 27.98 -16.91
CA PHE A 400 4.91 26.90 -16.07
C PHE A 400 4.38 25.56 -16.58
N ASN A 401 5.12 24.46 -16.36
CA ASN A 401 4.76 23.13 -16.87
C ASN A 401 4.63 23.06 -18.40
N GLY A 402 5.55 23.70 -19.11
CA GLY A 402 5.60 23.65 -20.56
C GLY A 402 5.95 22.25 -21.07
N TYR A 403 5.19 21.75 -22.04
CA TYR A 403 5.50 20.48 -22.71
C TYR A 403 5.18 20.54 -24.19
N LYS A 404 5.96 19.80 -24.98
CA LYS A 404 5.74 19.62 -26.42
C LYS A 404 5.42 18.15 -26.69
N SER A 405 4.30 17.90 -27.36
CA SER A 405 3.84 16.54 -27.70
C SER A 405 3.16 16.53 -29.05
N SER A 406 3.52 15.58 -29.91
CA SER A 406 2.89 15.39 -31.22
C SER A 406 1.38 15.07 -31.14
N ASN A 407 0.91 14.61 -29.98
CA ASN A 407 -0.50 14.29 -29.74
C ASN A 407 -1.30 15.48 -29.20
N PHE A 408 -0.64 16.62 -28.96
CA PHE A 408 -1.36 17.80 -28.48
C PHE A 408 -2.09 18.51 -29.63
N PRO A 409 -3.42 18.66 -29.57
CA PRO A 409 -4.25 19.17 -30.66
C PRO A 409 -4.32 20.70 -30.67
N GLY A 410 -3.20 21.41 -30.56
CA GLY A 410 -3.19 22.87 -30.46
C GLY A 410 -1.80 23.47 -30.55
N SER A 411 -1.75 24.79 -30.35
CA SER A 411 -0.54 25.60 -30.34
C SER A 411 -0.57 26.58 -29.19
N LEU A 412 0.60 26.91 -28.67
CA LEU A 412 0.78 28.08 -27.78
C LEU A 412 1.18 29.29 -28.60
N TYR A 413 0.54 30.42 -28.37
CA TYR A 413 0.87 31.74 -28.94
C TYR A 413 1.53 32.61 -27.87
N LEU A 414 2.85 32.67 -27.92
CA LEU A 414 3.67 33.41 -26.96
C LEU A 414 3.66 34.91 -27.24
N LYS A 415 3.31 35.74 -26.26
CA LYS A 415 3.28 37.21 -26.38
C LYS A 415 4.66 37.79 -26.14
N LEU A 416 5.26 38.38 -27.16
CA LEU A 416 6.61 38.95 -27.11
C LEU A 416 6.64 40.41 -27.63
N PRO A 417 7.53 41.27 -27.13
CA PRO A 417 7.81 42.55 -27.75
C PRO A 417 8.29 42.39 -29.20
N VAL A 418 7.94 43.34 -30.08
CA VAL A 418 8.25 43.25 -31.51
C VAL A 418 9.75 43.29 -31.80
N ASP A 419 10.53 43.94 -30.95
CA ASP A 419 11.97 44.09 -31.04
C ASP A 419 12.74 42.80 -30.67
N VAL A 420 12.11 41.84 -30.00
CA VAL A 420 12.74 40.56 -29.67
C VAL A 420 12.97 39.74 -30.92
N GLN A 421 14.24 39.50 -31.29
CA GLN A 421 14.60 38.62 -32.41
C GLN A 421 14.23 37.19 -32.10
N THR A 422 13.36 36.61 -32.87
CA THR A 422 13.01 35.20 -32.83
C THR A 422 13.90 34.46 -33.83
N SER A 423 15.12 34.08 -33.46
CA SER A 423 15.90 33.09 -34.22
C SER A 423 15.13 31.79 -34.21
N ALA A 424 14.90 31.19 -35.36
CA ALA A 424 14.36 29.83 -35.42
C ALA A 424 15.24 28.91 -34.55
N PRO A 425 14.66 27.96 -33.82
CA PRO A 425 15.45 27.04 -33.02
C PRO A 425 16.46 26.34 -33.97
N THR A 426 17.76 26.52 -33.70
CA THR A 426 18.81 25.76 -34.34
C THR A 426 18.57 24.30 -33.98
N VAL A 427 17.97 23.56 -34.90
CA VAL A 427 17.96 22.10 -34.92
C VAL A 427 19.43 21.72 -35.09
N LEU A 428 20.02 21.15 -34.04
CA LEU A 428 21.31 20.50 -34.15
C LEU A 428 21.17 19.40 -35.18
N ASN A 429 21.80 19.60 -36.35
CA ASN A 429 21.88 18.66 -37.43
C ASN A 429 22.48 17.34 -36.94
N GLY A 430 21.63 16.34 -36.83
CA GLY A 430 22.02 14.96 -36.83
C GLY A 430 21.61 14.37 -38.20
N SER A 431 22.61 14.21 -39.08
CA SER A 431 22.63 13.40 -40.30
C SER A 431 21.42 13.47 -41.23
N ASP A 432 21.63 14.11 -42.34
CA ASP A 432 21.05 14.00 -43.68
C ASP A 432 20.01 12.89 -43.91
N LEU A 433 18.73 13.27 -43.74
CA LEU A 433 17.65 12.73 -44.57
C LEU A 433 17.11 13.90 -45.39
N ILE A 434 17.68 14.08 -46.59
CA ILE A 434 17.15 14.98 -47.65
C ILE A 434 15.86 14.33 -48.15
N CYS A 435 14.69 14.78 -47.61
CA CYS A 435 13.45 14.62 -48.34
C CYS A 435 13.38 15.75 -49.34
N GLU A 436 13.54 15.47 -50.61
CA GLU A 436 13.18 16.42 -51.68
C GLU A 436 11.69 16.76 -51.51
N SER A 437 11.42 17.94 -51.02
CA SER A 437 10.08 18.52 -51.07
C SER A 437 9.80 18.93 -52.52
N LYS A 438 9.05 18.10 -53.25
CA LYS A 438 8.29 18.63 -54.39
C LYS A 438 7.34 19.68 -53.83
N GLU A 439 7.45 20.92 -54.29
CA GLU A 439 6.45 21.94 -54.08
C GLU A 439 5.09 21.40 -54.59
N VAL A 440 4.25 21.03 -53.61
CA VAL A 440 2.84 20.86 -53.90
C VAL A 440 2.24 22.23 -53.79
N GLU A 441 1.88 22.82 -54.93
CA GLU A 441 1.00 23.97 -55.01
C GLU A 441 -0.25 23.71 -54.15
N VAL A 442 -0.32 24.38 -53.02
CA VAL A 442 -1.54 24.37 -52.23
C VAL A 442 -2.56 25.20 -52.95
N VAL A 443 -3.40 24.54 -53.75
CA VAL A 443 -4.61 25.16 -54.27
C VAL A 443 -5.45 25.55 -53.08
N HIS A 444 -5.54 26.86 -52.82
CA HIS A 444 -6.52 27.38 -51.92
C HIS A 444 -7.91 27.04 -52.42
N SER A 445 -8.50 25.97 -51.93
CA SER A 445 -9.95 25.82 -51.95
C SER A 445 -10.55 26.65 -50.81
N SER A 446 -10.67 27.97 -51.09
CA SER A 446 -11.66 28.77 -50.43
C SER A 446 -13.04 28.16 -50.65
N SER A 447 -13.80 28.01 -49.55
CA SER A 447 -15.23 27.70 -49.56
C SER A 447 -15.63 26.23 -49.64
N VAL A 448 -15.54 25.52 -48.48
CA VAL A 448 -16.46 24.42 -48.18
C VAL A 448 -16.98 24.47 -46.72
N TYR A 449 -16.98 25.61 -46.12
CA TYR A 449 -17.84 25.81 -44.94
C TYR A 449 -18.71 27.05 -45.18
N ASP A 450 -19.66 26.92 -46.10
CA ASP A 450 -20.88 27.68 -46.00
C ASP A 450 -21.54 27.31 -44.68
N THR A 451 -21.47 28.23 -43.73
CA THR A 451 -22.30 28.23 -42.54
C THR A 451 -23.74 28.34 -43.01
N ALA A 452 -24.35 27.19 -43.30
CA ALA A 452 -25.78 27.10 -43.28
C ALA A 452 -26.21 27.45 -41.86
N SER A 453 -26.58 28.74 -41.66
CA SER A 453 -27.36 29.14 -40.51
C SER A 453 -28.69 28.41 -40.62
N LYS A 454 -28.73 27.16 -40.13
CA LYS A 454 -29.98 26.49 -39.84
C LYS A 454 -30.63 27.28 -38.73
N GLN A 455 -31.49 28.23 -39.13
CA GLN A 455 -32.51 28.74 -38.22
C GLN A 455 -33.16 27.52 -37.58
N MET A 456 -32.76 27.26 -36.32
CA MET A 456 -33.35 26.21 -35.54
C MET A 456 -34.83 26.57 -35.38
N ARG A 457 -35.70 25.77 -36.02
CA ARG A 457 -37.14 25.98 -35.95
C ARG A 457 -37.58 25.62 -34.53
N TRP A 458 -37.59 26.58 -33.67
CA TRP A 458 -37.97 26.50 -32.25
C TRP A 458 -39.30 25.75 -32.06
N VAL A 459 -40.18 25.84 -33.05
CA VAL A 459 -41.47 25.13 -33.04
C VAL A 459 -41.33 23.60 -32.91
N TYR A 460 -40.33 22.99 -33.58
CA TYR A 460 -40.08 21.51 -33.43
C TYR A 460 -39.44 21.18 -32.08
N LEU A 461 -38.60 22.08 -31.51
CA LEU A 461 -38.03 21.87 -30.20
C LEU A 461 -39.11 21.99 -29.10
N TYR A 462 -39.98 22.97 -29.18
CA TYR A 462 -41.12 23.11 -28.24
C TYR A 462 -42.13 21.98 -28.36
N SER A 463 -42.43 21.51 -29.57
CA SER A 463 -43.36 20.38 -29.76
C SER A 463 -42.75 19.06 -29.24
N PHE A 464 -41.42 18.85 -29.41
CA PHE A 464 -40.72 17.69 -28.86
C PHE A 464 -40.65 17.77 -27.34
N ALA A 465 -40.30 18.92 -26.77
CA ALA A 465 -40.28 19.12 -25.33
C ALA A 465 -41.67 18.95 -24.69
N SER A 466 -42.72 19.44 -25.31
CA SER A 466 -44.10 19.23 -24.82
C SER A 466 -44.56 17.77 -24.95
N ALA A 467 -44.13 17.04 -25.97
CA ALA A 467 -44.45 15.62 -26.10
C ALA A 467 -43.74 14.82 -25.00
N ILE A 468 -42.45 15.10 -24.69
CA ILE A 468 -41.74 14.47 -23.59
C ILE A 468 -42.42 14.79 -22.26
N GLY A 469 -42.76 16.05 -22.03
CA GLY A 469 -43.42 16.47 -20.78
C GLY A 469 -44.79 15.81 -20.61
N ALA A 470 -45.57 15.60 -21.69
CA ALA A 470 -46.83 14.85 -21.63
C ALA A 470 -46.63 13.37 -21.30
N ILE A 471 -45.59 12.74 -21.84
CA ILE A 471 -45.20 11.35 -21.50
C ILE A 471 -44.76 11.24 -20.04
N GLU A 472 -43.97 12.17 -19.54
CA GLU A 472 -43.58 12.18 -18.14
C GLU A 472 -44.79 12.32 -17.20
N VAL A 473 -45.73 13.23 -17.50
CA VAL A 473 -46.93 13.41 -16.70
C VAL A 473 -47.79 12.12 -16.75
N LEU A 474 -47.93 11.46 -17.92
CA LEU A 474 -48.60 10.17 -18.02
C LEU A 474 -47.94 9.06 -17.22
N LEU A 475 -46.60 9.02 -17.20
CA LEU A 475 -45.86 8.05 -16.39
C LEU A 475 -46.02 8.34 -14.89
N ILE A 476 -46.00 9.60 -14.50
CA ILE A 476 -46.23 10.00 -13.09
C ILE A 476 -47.65 9.66 -12.67
N VAL A 477 -48.67 9.97 -13.48
CA VAL A 477 -50.08 9.67 -13.18
C VAL A 477 -50.34 8.16 -13.16
N SER A 478 -49.80 7.41 -14.13
CA SER A 478 -49.92 5.96 -14.16
C SER A 478 -49.17 5.29 -12.99
N GLY A 479 -48.00 5.80 -12.62
CA GLY A 479 -47.22 5.39 -11.43
C GLY A 479 -47.98 5.68 -10.14
N TRP A 480 -48.60 6.86 -10.05
CA TRP A 480 -49.45 7.24 -8.91
C TRP A 480 -50.69 6.35 -8.83
N TRP A 481 -51.37 6.08 -9.97
CA TRP A 481 -52.53 5.19 -10.04
C TRP A 481 -52.16 3.74 -9.70
N PHE A 482 -50.98 3.27 -10.12
CA PHE A 482 -50.46 1.95 -9.77
C PHE A 482 -50.16 1.86 -8.27
N LEU A 483 -49.50 2.89 -7.70
CA LEU A 483 -49.24 2.96 -6.26
C LEU A 483 -50.52 3.05 -5.43
N PHE A 484 -51.55 3.74 -5.92
CA PHE A 484 -52.84 3.81 -5.25
C PHE A 484 -53.59 2.47 -5.29
N ARG A 485 -53.42 1.67 -6.36
CA ARG A 485 -54.00 0.32 -6.42
C ARG A 485 -53.24 -0.71 -5.57
N VAL A 486 -51.94 -0.56 -5.40
CA VAL A 486 -51.11 -1.44 -4.55
C VAL A 486 -51.31 -1.08 -3.06
N HIS A 487 -51.78 0.13 -2.72
CA HIS A 487 -51.89 0.62 -1.34
C HIS A 487 -53.19 0.20 -0.59
N ASN A 488 -54.01 -0.68 -1.15
CA ASN A 488 -55.17 -1.26 -0.45
C ASN A 488 -54.86 -2.63 0.19
N VAL A 489 -53.66 -2.80 0.77
CA VAL A 489 -53.34 -3.85 1.73
C VAL A 489 -52.91 -3.19 3.02
N PRO A 490 -53.49 -3.56 4.21
CA PRO A 490 -53.32 -2.79 5.43
C PRO A 490 -51.88 -2.77 5.91
N SER A 491 -51.40 -1.55 6.11
CA SER A 491 -50.10 -1.19 6.65
C SER A 491 -49.96 -1.54 8.12
N SER A 492 -48.84 -2.14 8.49
CA SER A 492 -48.21 -1.83 9.76
C SER A 492 -46.83 -1.21 9.45
N ALA A 493 -46.71 0.04 9.90
CA ALA A 493 -45.60 0.91 9.68
C ALA A 493 -44.30 0.39 10.25
N GLU A 494 -43.16 0.62 9.59
CA GLU A 494 -42.12 1.53 10.08
C GLU A 494 -40.89 1.57 9.15
N ASN A 495 -40.62 2.77 8.71
CA ASN A 495 -39.33 3.43 8.46
C ASN A 495 -38.22 2.74 7.65
N GLY A 496 -38.13 3.20 6.43
CA GLY A 496 -36.95 3.82 5.79
C GLY A 496 -35.59 3.15 5.92
N TYR A 497 -35.27 2.30 4.93
CA TYR A 497 -33.95 2.28 4.27
C TYR A 497 -34.14 1.72 2.87
N GLY A 498 -33.59 2.43 1.87
CA GLY A 498 -33.73 2.13 0.44
C GLY A 498 -33.12 0.80 0.00
N PRO A 499 -33.38 0.38 -1.24
CA PRO A 499 -33.24 -1.01 -1.69
C PRO A 499 -31.78 -1.38 -1.96
N ILE A 500 -31.18 -2.16 -1.08
CA ILE A 500 -29.97 -2.91 -1.39
C ILE A 500 -30.22 -4.37 -1.04
N SER A 501 -30.28 -5.22 -2.09
CA SER A 501 -30.43 -6.67 -2.12
C SER A 501 -31.76 -7.24 -1.59
N SER A 502 -32.56 -7.74 -2.52
CA SER A 502 -33.87 -8.38 -2.29
C SER A 502 -33.83 -9.72 -1.52
N GLN A 503 -32.74 -10.02 -0.82
CA GLN A 503 -32.51 -11.34 -0.22
C GLN A 503 -32.24 -11.33 1.29
N PHE A 504 -31.82 -10.20 1.92
CA PHE A 504 -31.63 -10.11 3.36
C PHE A 504 -32.91 -9.61 4.05
N ARG A 505 -33.53 -10.47 4.87
CA ARG A 505 -34.84 -10.13 5.47
C ARG A 505 -34.92 -10.41 6.97
N ARG A 506 -35.90 -9.75 7.61
CA ARG A 506 -36.29 -10.05 8.99
C ARG A 506 -37.33 -11.17 8.96
N PHE A 507 -37.08 -12.25 9.70
CA PHE A 507 -37.99 -13.37 9.88
C PHE A 507 -38.78 -13.25 11.17
N SER A 508 -40.01 -13.78 11.23
CA SER A 508 -40.73 -13.93 12.48
C SER A 508 -40.32 -15.21 13.22
N TYR A 509 -40.49 -15.24 14.52
CA TYR A 509 -40.17 -16.42 15.33
C TYR A 509 -41.06 -17.64 14.92
N THR A 510 -42.34 -17.36 14.63
CA THR A 510 -43.29 -18.37 14.20
C THR A 510 -42.91 -18.98 12.87
N GLU A 511 -42.44 -18.19 11.93
CA GLU A 511 -41.95 -18.67 10.62
C GLU A 511 -40.72 -19.58 10.81
N LEU A 512 -39.73 -19.17 11.60
CA LEU A 512 -38.51 -19.97 11.83
C LEU A 512 -38.81 -21.23 12.65
N LYS A 513 -39.78 -21.17 13.58
CA LYS A 513 -40.26 -22.35 14.32
C LYS A 513 -40.91 -23.36 13.38
N LYS A 514 -41.71 -22.91 12.44
CA LYS A 514 -42.33 -23.75 11.40
C LYS A 514 -41.26 -24.33 10.46
N ALA A 515 -40.36 -23.51 9.93
CA ALA A 515 -39.27 -23.89 9.04
C ALA A 515 -38.33 -24.95 9.64
N THR A 516 -38.07 -24.91 10.95
CA THR A 516 -37.23 -25.86 11.67
C THR A 516 -38.00 -27.06 12.26
N ASN A 517 -39.28 -27.21 11.93
CA ASN A 517 -40.15 -28.21 12.54
C ASN A 517 -40.02 -28.23 14.08
N ASN A 518 -40.21 -27.06 14.70
CA ASN A 518 -40.12 -26.84 16.16
C ASN A 518 -38.71 -27.15 16.70
N PHE A 519 -37.64 -26.78 15.95
CA PHE A 519 -36.22 -26.96 16.28
C PHE A 519 -35.85 -28.45 16.52
N LYS A 520 -36.37 -29.33 15.65
CA LYS A 520 -36.27 -30.78 15.82
C LYS A 520 -34.91 -31.36 15.46
N VAL A 521 -34.28 -30.85 14.39
CA VAL A 521 -33.00 -31.38 13.88
C VAL A 521 -31.87 -30.42 14.27
N GLU A 522 -31.12 -30.80 15.32
CA GLU A 522 -29.95 -30.02 15.75
C GLU A 522 -28.74 -30.39 14.88
N LEU A 523 -28.09 -29.41 14.25
CA LEU A 523 -26.89 -29.54 13.45
C LEU A 523 -25.63 -29.45 14.31
N GLY A 524 -25.68 -28.66 15.38
CA GLY A 524 -24.57 -28.46 16.30
C GLY A 524 -24.94 -27.54 17.46
N ARG A 525 -24.13 -27.59 18.52
CA ARG A 525 -24.28 -26.79 19.73
C ARG A 525 -22.93 -26.24 20.16
N GLY A 526 -22.86 -24.97 20.43
CA GLY A 526 -21.65 -24.28 20.90
C GLY A 526 -21.93 -23.33 22.05
N GLY A 527 -20.91 -22.59 22.48
CA GLY A 527 -21.01 -21.64 23.60
C GLY A 527 -22.02 -20.50 23.37
N PHE A 528 -22.36 -20.21 22.11
CA PHE A 528 -23.25 -19.11 21.73
C PHE A 528 -24.68 -19.56 21.38
N GLY A 529 -24.99 -20.85 21.46
CA GLY A 529 -26.31 -21.36 21.17
C GLY A 529 -26.32 -22.67 20.37
N ALA A 530 -27.48 -23.05 19.85
CA ALA A 530 -27.68 -24.25 19.05
C ALA A 530 -28.13 -23.89 17.63
N VAL A 531 -27.65 -24.68 16.64
CA VAL A 531 -27.95 -24.50 15.22
C VAL A 531 -28.88 -25.63 14.78
N TYR A 532 -29.96 -25.29 14.08
CA TYR A 532 -31.01 -26.25 13.66
C TYR A 532 -31.17 -26.20 12.13
N LYS A 533 -31.39 -27.36 11.55
CA LYS A 533 -31.75 -27.47 10.12
C LYS A 533 -33.20 -27.03 9.92
N GLY A 534 -33.41 -26.21 8.89
CA GLY A 534 -34.76 -25.78 8.50
C GLY A 534 -34.93 -25.76 6.97
N VAL A 535 -36.19 -25.66 6.56
CA VAL A 535 -36.56 -25.45 5.14
C VAL A 535 -37.54 -24.29 5.14
N LEU A 536 -37.23 -23.23 4.40
CA LEU A 536 -38.11 -22.08 4.24
C LEU A 536 -39.29 -22.40 3.31
N GLU A 537 -40.30 -21.55 3.25
CA GLU A 537 -41.47 -21.71 2.37
C GLU A 537 -41.13 -21.72 0.88
N ASP A 538 -39.99 -21.17 0.51
CA ASP A 538 -39.42 -21.16 -0.85
C ASP A 538 -38.50 -22.36 -1.15
N GLU A 539 -38.63 -23.43 -0.37
CA GLU A 539 -37.88 -24.70 -0.46
C GLU A 539 -36.34 -24.57 -0.18
N ARG A 540 -35.84 -23.40 0.23
CA ARG A 540 -34.43 -23.24 0.57
C ARG A 540 -34.10 -23.94 1.88
N ALA A 541 -33.09 -24.81 1.85
CA ALA A 541 -32.49 -25.37 3.05
C ALA A 541 -31.67 -24.30 3.80
N VAL A 542 -31.92 -24.15 5.08
CA VAL A 542 -31.27 -23.15 5.95
C VAL A 542 -30.76 -23.76 7.24
N ALA A 543 -29.77 -23.10 7.83
CA ALA A 543 -29.29 -23.36 9.19
C ALA A 543 -29.73 -22.17 10.08
N VAL A 544 -30.51 -22.46 11.09
CA VAL A 544 -31.06 -21.48 12.01
C VAL A 544 -30.33 -21.57 13.34
N LYS A 545 -29.47 -20.58 13.65
CA LYS A 545 -28.76 -20.46 14.91
C LYS A 545 -29.65 -19.74 15.93
N LYS A 546 -30.01 -20.46 16.99
CA LYS A 546 -30.78 -19.93 18.11
C LYS A 546 -29.81 -19.59 19.24
N LEU A 547 -29.68 -18.31 19.55
CA LEU A 547 -28.82 -17.84 20.64
C LEU A 547 -29.46 -18.11 22.01
N GLY A 548 -28.64 -18.28 23.05
CA GLY A 548 -29.07 -18.49 24.43
C GLY A 548 -29.75 -17.26 25.04
N ASP A 549 -29.95 -17.24 26.34
CA ASP A 549 -30.73 -16.23 27.06
C ASP A 549 -30.29 -14.79 26.77
N ALA A 550 -31.28 -13.89 26.62
CA ALA A 550 -31.22 -12.54 26.07
C ALA A 550 -30.25 -11.54 26.77
N THR A 551 -29.69 -11.85 27.92
CA THR A 551 -28.85 -10.93 28.69
C THR A 551 -27.34 -11.05 28.38
N GLN A 552 -26.87 -12.19 27.91
CA GLN A 552 -25.45 -12.40 27.52
C GLN A 552 -25.21 -12.44 26.04
N GLY A 553 -26.20 -12.75 25.20
CA GLY A 553 -26.03 -12.95 23.74
C GLY A 553 -26.43 -11.76 22.86
N GLU A 554 -26.95 -10.66 23.42
CA GLU A 554 -27.47 -9.57 22.59
C GLU A 554 -26.37 -8.79 21.85
N GLY A 555 -25.25 -8.56 22.51
CA GLY A 555 -24.08 -7.92 21.87
C GLY A 555 -23.50 -8.76 20.74
N GLU A 556 -23.43 -10.07 20.92
CA GLU A 556 -22.93 -11.04 19.94
C GLU A 556 -23.90 -11.18 18.76
N PHE A 557 -25.20 -11.19 19.02
CA PHE A 557 -26.24 -11.19 17.98
C PHE A 557 -26.11 -9.97 17.05
N TRP A 558 -26.05 -8.77 17.64
CA TRP A 558 -25.96 -7.55 16.83
C TRP A 558 -24.60 -7.40 16.13
N ALA A 559 -23.50 -7.87 16.76
CA ALA A 559 -22.21 -7.94 16.10
C ALA A 559 -22.26 -8.84 14.86
N GLU A 560 -22.88 -10.03 14.98
CA GLU A 560 -23.03 -10.98 13.88
C GLU A 560 -23.94 -10.42 12.77
N VAL A 561 -25.08 -9.86 13.11
CA VAL A 561 -26.04 -9.28 12.13
C VAL A 561 -25.46 -8.05 11.41
N SER A 562 -24.81 -7.15 12.14
CA SER A 562 -24.25 -5.92 11.55
C SER A 562 -23.01 -6.17 10.71
N THR A 563 -22.21 -7.17 11.07
CA THR A 563 -20.96 -7.50 10.40
C THR A 563 -21.22 -8.32 9.14
N ILE A 564 -21.94 -9.41 9.24
CA ILE A 564 -22.10 -10.40 8.14
C ILE A 564 -23.33 -10.17 7.28
N GLY A 565 -24.34 -9.49 7.78
CA GLY A 565 -25.58 -9.24 7.00
C GLY A 565 -25.37 -8.52 5.65
N LYS A 566 -24.24 -7.87 5.45
CA LYS A 566 -23.88 -7.12 4.24
C LYS A 566 -22.75 -7.76 3.43
N ILE A 567 -22.21 -8.87 3.92
CA ILE A 567 -21.02 -9.51 3.33
C ILE A 567 -21.45 -10.72 2.50
N TYR A 568 -20.90 -10.81 1.29
CA TYR A 568 -21.07 -11.93 0.38
C TYR A 568 -19.74 -12.34 -0.23
N HIS A 569 -19.31 -13.56 0.04
CA HIS A 569 -18.12 -14.17 -0.55
C HIS A 569 -18.28 -15.70 -0.63
N MET A 570 -17.73 -16.34 -1.65
CA MET A 570 -17.90 -17.78 -1.87
C MET A 570 -17.38 -18.64 -0.72
N ASN A 571 -16.32 -18.20 -0.03
CA ASN A 571 -15.71 -18.90 1.11
C ASN A 571 -16.19 -18.40 2.49
N LEU A 572 -17.32 -17.70 2.54
CA LEU A 572 -18.01 -17.29 3.76
C LEU A 572 -19.45 -17.80 3.77
N VAL A 573 -19.94 -18.24 4.93
CA VAL A 573 -21.33 -18.67 5.06
C VAL A 573 -22.26 -17.48 4.90
N ARG A 574 -23.21 -17.58 3.97
CA ARG A 574 -24.15 -16.52 3.64
C ARG A 574 -25.25 -16.40 4.69
N MET A 575 -25.48 -15.20 5.17
CA MET A 575 -26.62 -14.87 6.03
C MET A 575 -27.84 -14.48 5.19
N TRP A 576 -28.97 -15.15 5.40
CA TRP A 576 -30.24 -14.83 4.75
C TRP A 576 -31.06 -13.80 5.51
N GLY A 577 -30.85 -13.69 6.82
CA GLY A 577 -31.55 -12.75 7.66
C GLY A 577 -31.54 -13.14 9.13
N PHE A 578 -32.42 -12.51 9.92
CA PHE A 578 -32.45 -12.70 11.36
C PHE A 578 -33.88 -12.57 11.91
N CYS A 579 -34.07 -13.06 13.15
CA CYS A 579 -35.27 -12.82 13.96
C CYS A 579 -34.86 -12.14 15.27
N SER A 580 -35.53 -11.01 15.59
CA SER A 580 -35.38 -10.27 16.85
C SER A 580 -36.77 -9.93 17.38
N GLU A 581 -37.44 -10.92 17.98
CA GLU A 581 -38.79 -10.79 18.54
C GLU A 581 -38.78 -11.13 20.04
N GLY A 582 -39.20 -10.19 20.88
CA GLY A 582 -39.21 -10.37 22.33
C GLY A 582 -37.85 -10.85 22.86
N ARG A 583 -37.81 -12.05 23.46
CA ARG A 583 -36.59 -12.68 23.96
C ARG A 583 -35.85 -13.56 22.93
N HIS A 584 -36.40 -13.67 21.71
CA HIS A 584 -35.86 -14.58 20.72
C HIS A 584 -34.84 -13.85 19.83
N ARG A 585 -33.61 -14.40 19.76
CA ARG A 585 -32.53 -13.96 18.87
C ARG A 585 -32.11 -15.15 18.02
N LEU A 586 -32.42 -15.11 16.73
CA LEU A 586 -32.09 -16.16 15.77
C LEU A 586 -31.43 -15.56 14.55
N VAL A 587 -30.45 -16.26 14.01
CA VAL A 587 -29.78 -15.89 12.76
C VAL A 587 -29.99 -17.01 11.77
N VAL A 588 -30.28 -16.65 10.51
CA VAL A 588 -30.61 -17.59 9.44
C VAL A 588 -29.50 -17.58 8.41
N TYR A 589 -28.83 -18.70 8.26
CA TYR A 589 -27.73 -18.92 7.31
C TYR A 589 -28.14 -19.90 6.20
N GLU A 590 -27.34 -19.93 5.13
CA GLU A 590 -27.38 -21.05 4.19
C GLU A 590 -27.04 -22.37 4.92
N HIS A 591 -27.64 -23.46 4.46
CA HIS A 591 -27.29 -24.80 4.95
C HIS A 591 -26.08 -25.31 4.17
N VAL A 592 -25.01 -25.67 4.85
CA VAL A 592 -23.79 -26.24 4.28
C VAL A 592 -23.78 -27.74 4.58
N GLU A 593 -23.60 -28.57 3.56
CA GLU A 593 -24.04 -29.97 3.58
C GLU A 593 -23.04 -30.92 4.25
N ASN A 594 -21.72 -30.71 4.04
CA ASN A 594 -20.68 -31.67 4.47
C ASN A 594 -20.11 -31.37 5.87
N LEU A 595 -20.87 -30.68 6.73
CA LEU A 595 -20.46 -30.41 8.11
C LEU A 595 -19.16 -29.57 8.19
N SER A 596 -18.50 -29.61 9.36
CA SER A 596 -17.29 -28.85 9.63
C SER A 596 -16.01 -29.66 9.37
N LEU A 597 -14.93 -28.97 9.07
CA LEU A 597 -13.62 -29.55 8.76
C LEU A 597 -13.13 -30.53 9.85
N ASP A 598 -13.39 -30.23 11.13
CA ASP A 598 -12.97 -31.11 12.26
C ASP A 598 -13.56 -32.53 12.16
N LYS A 599 -14.78 -32.67 11.61
CA LYS A 599 -15.46 -33.95 11.44
C LYS A 599 -14.77 -34.84 10.40
N HIS A 600 -14.11 -34.22 9.41
CA HIS A 600 -13.40 -34.94 8.36
C HIS A 600 -11.90 -35.06 8.64
N LEU A 601 -11.30 -34.07 9.25
CA LEU A 601 -9.85 -34.06 9.46
C LEU A 601 -9.41 -35.01 10.59
N PHE A 602 -10.16 -35.06 11.69
CA PHE A 602 -9.78 -35.83 12.88
C PHE A 602 -10.54 -37.17 13.05
N SER A 603 -11.41 -37.51 12.07
CA SER A 603 -12.15 -38.77 12.05
C SER A 603 -11.34 -39.92 11.41
N THR A 604 -11.89 -41.13 11.47
CA THR A 604 -11.32 -42.30 10.80
C THR A 604 -11.41 -42.24 9.28
N SER A 605 -12.39 -41.50 8.72
CA SER A 605 -12.48 -41.22 7.29
C SER A 605 -11.57 -40.01 6.95
N CYS A 606 -10.44 -40.30 6.34
CA CYS A 606 -9.42 -39.30 6.06
C CYS A 606 -9.78 -38.45 4.85
N LEU A 607 -9.82 -37.12 5.03
CA LEU A 607 -9.89 -36.16 3.92
C LEU A 607 -8.63 -36.29 3.05
N GLY A 608 -8.81 -36.39 1.71
CA GLY A 608 -7.70 -36.50 0.78
C GLY A 608 -6.82 -35.24 0.73
N TRP A 609 -5.64 -35.37 0.11
CA TRP A 609 -4.69 -34.26 0.06
C TRP A 609 -5.23 -33.08 -0.76
N LYS A 610 -5.84 -33.35 -1.90
CA LYS A 610 -6.41 -32.33 -2.79
C LYS A 610 -7.45 -31.47 -2.07
N GLU A 611 -8.36 -32.13 -1.36
CA GLU A 611 -9.40 -31.44 -0.58
C GLU A 611 -8.79 -30.62 0.55
N ARG A 612 -7.76 -31.13 1.25
CA ARG A 612 -7.06 -30.36 2.31
C ARG A 612 -6.40 -29.11 1.75
N PHE A 613 -5.76 -29.19 0.58
CA PHE A 613 -5.14 -28.07 -0.07
C PHE A 613 -6.18 -27.03 -0.52
N ASN A 614 -7.27 -27.47 -1.14
CA ASN A 614 -8.37 -26.58 -1.53
C ASN A 614 -9.01 -25.88 -0.33
N VAL A 615 -9.19 -26.60 0.79
CA VAL A 615 -9.70 -26.02 2.03
C VAL A 615 -8.73 -24.96 2.57
N ALA A 616 -7.42 -25.19 2.50
CA ALA A 616 -6.44 -24.19 2.91
C ALA A 616 -6.53 -22.92 2.05
N VAL A 617 -6.58 -23.06 0.72
CA VAL A 617 -6.70 -21.95 -0.23
C VAL A 617 -8.00 -21.17 -0.04
N GLY A 618 -9.15 -21.85 0.00
CA GLY A 618 -10.46 -21.21 0.13
C GLY A 618 -10.63 -20.50 1.47
N THR A 619 -10.15 -21.10 2.57
CA THR A 619 -10.16 -20.44 3.90
C THR A 619 -9.30 -19.19 3.90
N ALA A 620 -8.11 -19.24 3.27
CA ALA A 620 -7.25 -18.06 3.14
C ALA A 620 -7.92 -16.95 2.32
N ARG A 621 -8.63 -17.30 1.22
CA ARG A 621 -9.39 -16.34 0.42
C ARG A 621 -10.52 -15.66 1.22
N GLY A 622 -11.27 -16.43 1.99
CA GLY A 622 -12.31 -15.90 2.88
C GLY A 622 -11.77 -14.92 3.91
N LEU A 623 -10.66 -15.24 4.58
CA LEU A 623 -10.00 -14.35 5.54
C LEU A 623 -9.36 -13.13 4.87
N ALA A 624 -8.74 -13.29 3.70
CA ALA A 624 -8.19 -12.17 2.95
C ALA A 624 -9.29 -11.16 2.56
N TYR A 625 -10.46 -11.66 2.13
CA TYR A 625 -11.61 -10.83 1.84
C TYR A 625 -12.08 -10.03 3.07
N LEU A 626 -12.24 -10.68 4.24
CA LEU A 626 -12.64 -10.02 5.49
C LEU A 626 -11.64 -8.95 5.92
N HIS A 627 -10.34 -9.22 5.78
CA HIS A 627 -9.28 -8.32 6.26
C HIS A 627 -9.01 -7.14 5.34
N HIS A 628 -9.27 -7.26 4.02
CA HIS A 628 -8.77 -6.27 3.04
C HIS A 628 -9.82 -5.77 2.06
N GLU A 629 -10.84 -6.56 1.72
CA GLU A 629 -11.79 -6.24 0.64
C GLU A 629 -13.12 -5.71 1.15
N CYS A 630 -13.48 -6.00 2.41
CA CYS A 630 -14.67 -5.45 3.06
C CYS A 630 -14.57 -3.94 3.26
N LEU A 631 -15.72 -3.25 3.20
CA LEU A 631 -15.84 -1.81 3.52
C LEU A 631 -15.33 -1.48 4.92
N GLU A 632 -15.60 -2.34 5.88
CA GLU A 632 -15.08 -2.32 7.25
C GLU A 632 -14.22 -3.58 7.42
N TRP A 633 -13.03 -3.43 8.01
CA TRP A 633 -12.18 -4.58 8.26
C TRP A 633 -12.78 -5.44 9.36
N VAL A 634 -13.01 -6.69 9.01
CA VAL A 634 -13.58 -7.67 9.92
C VAL A 634 -12.49 -8.61 10.40
N ILE A 635 -12.30 -8.67 11.69
CA ILE A 635 -11.45 -9.66 12.34
C ILE A 635 -12.36 -10.75 12.90
N HIS A 636 -12.18 -12.00 12.48
CA HIS A 636 -13.06 -13.12 12.83
C HIS A 636 -12.94 -13.51 14.31
N CYS A 637 -11.72 -13.52 14.84
CA CYS A 637 -11.36 -13.84 16.23
C CYS A 637 -11.58 -15.29 16.69
N ASP A 638 -12.17 -16.18 15.89
CA ASP A 638 -12.41 -17.59 16.27
C ASP A 638 -12.25 -18.56 15.09
N VAL A 639 -11.16 -18.41 14.33
CA VAL A 639 -10.83 -19.32 13.22
C VAL A 639 -10.35 -20.66 13.79
N LYS A 640 -11.09 -21.73 13.48
CA LYS A 640 -10.80 -23.11 13.91
C LYS A 640 -11.49 -24.12 13.00
N PRO A 641 -11.11 -25.40 13.00
CA PRO A 641 -11.72 -26.40 12.13
C PRO A 641 -13.25 -26.58 12.31
N GLU A 642 -13.79 -26.30 13.50
CA GLU A 642 -15.23 -26.36 13.77
C GLU A 642 -16.02 -25.26 13.09
N ASN A 643 -15.38 -24.12 12.79
CA ASN A 643 -15.98 -22.95 12.15
C ASN A 643 -15.70 -22.88 10.64
N ILE A 644 -15.07 -23.92 10.07
CA ILE A 644 -14.86 -24.05 8.63
C ILE A 644 -15.79 -25.15 8.13
N LEU A 645 -16.89 -24.78 7.49
CA LEU A 645 -17.88 -25.71 6.94
C LEU A 645 -17.51 -26.07 5.50
N LEU A 646 -17.87 -27.28 5.07
CA LEU A 646 -17.57 -27.78 3.75
C LEU A 646 -18.87 -27.94 2.94
N ASP A 647 -18.93 -27.39 1.75
CA ASP A 647 -20.08 -27.54 0.86
C ASP A 647 -20.04 -28.89 0.10
N ASN A 648 -21.00 -29.11 -0.81
CA ASN A 648 -21.10 -30.32 -1.61
C ASN A 648 -19.84 -30.69 -2.41
N GLY A 649 -19.06 -29.67 -2.81
CA GLY A 649 -17.78 -29.82 -3.51
C GLY A 649 -16.57 -29.88 -2.59
N PHE A 650 -16.75 -29.93 -1.26
CA PHE A 650 -15.71 -29.78 -0.24
C PHE A 650 -15.02 -28.41 -0.30
N GLU A 651 -15.70 -27.39 -0.87
CA GLU A 651 -15.21 -26.02 -0.79
C GLU A 651 -15.47 -25.44 0.60
N PRO A 652 -14.50 -24.74 1.21
CA PRO A 652 -14.64 -24.23 2.58
C PRO A 652 -15.47 -22.96 2.63
N LYS A 653 -16.28 -22.86 3.68
CA LYS A 653 -17.04 -21.67 4.05
C LYS A 653 -16.81 -21.34 5.53
N ILE A 654 -16.24 -20.18 5.83
CA ILE A 654 -16.03 -19.73 7.20
C ILE A 654 -17.37 -19.32 7.81
N ALA A 655 -17.63 -19.79 9.04
CA ALA A 655 -18.86 -19.58 9.78
C ALA A 655 -18.60 -19.08 11.21
N ASP A 656 -19.66 -18.69 11.90
CA ASP A 656 -19.68 -18.25 13.31
C ASP A 656 -18.92 -16.95 13.59
N PHE A 657 -19.53 -15.84 13.22
CA PHE A 657 -19.01 -14.48 13.41
C PHE A 657 -19.40 -13.84 14.75
N GLY A 658 -19.87 -14.63 15.73
CA GLY A 658 -20.30 -14.13 17.03
C GLY A 658 -19.23 -13.42 17.86
N LEU A 659 -17.95 -13.65 17.53
CA LEU A 659 -16.80 -12.97 18.14
C LEU A 659 -16.14 -11.94 17.21
N ALA A 660 -16.66 -11.77 16.00
CA ALA A 660 -16.07 -10.88 15.01
C ALA A 660 -16.04 -9.43 15.49
N LYS A 661 -14.96 -8.74 15.15
CA LYS A 661 -14.76 -7.33 15.49
C LYS A 661 -14.62 -6.51 14.23
N LEU A 662 -15.34 -5.39 14.21
CA LEU A 662 -15.13 -4.35 13.22
C LEU A 662 -13.91 -3.53 13.64
N SER A 663 -12.88 -3.52 12.83
CA SER A 663 -11.72 -2.66 13.02
C SER A 663 -11.92 -1.38 12.23
N GLN A 664 -12.04 -0.24 12.91
CA GLN A 664 -12.08 1.06 12.26
C GLN A 664 -10.72 1.34 11.61
N ARG A 665 -10.72 1.73 10.36
CA ARG A 665 -9.52 2.19 9.65
C ARG A 665 -9.05 3.49 10.31
N GLY A 666 -7.97 3.42 11.12
CA GLY A 666 -7.15 4.59 11.46
C GLY A 666 -7.53 5.46 12.65
N GLY A 667 -8.27 4.94 13.64
CA GLY A 667 -8.28 5.56 14.95
C GLY A 667 -7.25 4.90 15.89
N PRO A 668 -6.57 5.64 16.81
CA PRO A 668 -6.07 4.99 18.01
C PRO A 668 -7.31 4.42 18.67
N GLY A 669 -7.48 3.10 18.58
CA GLY A 669 -8.61 2.44 19.19
C GLY A 669 -8.72 2.95 20.60
N SER A 670 -9.87 3.50 20.97
CA SER A 670 -10.25 3.64 22.35
C SER A 670 -9.94 2.29 22.98
N GLY A 671 -8.94 2.27 23.86
CA GLY A 671 -8.46 1.06 24.51
C GLY A 671 -9.53 0.53 25.48
N GLU A 672 -10.63 0.06 24.93
CA GLU A 672 -11.42 -0.91 25.63
C GLU A 672 -10.61 -2.20 25.59
N PHE A 673 -10.02 -2.52 26.75
CA PHE A 673 -9.47 -3.83 27.06
C PHE A 673 -10.55 -4.87 26.74
N SER A 674 -10.52 -5.39 25.52
CA SER A 674 -11.48 -6.40 25.11
C SER A 674 -11.20 -7.63 25.93
N ARG A 675 -12.20 -8.08 26.70
CA ARG A 675 -12.14 -9.35 27.43
C ARG A 675 -11.58 -10.42 26.50
N ILE A 676 -10.62 -11.21 27.00
CA ILE A 676 -10.02 -12.34 26.29
C ILE A 676 -11.16 -13.26 25.84
N ARG A 677 -11.37 -13.39 24.53
CA ARG A 677 -12.40 -14.24 23.92
C ARG A 677 -11.81 -14.97 22.72
N GLY A 678 -12.12 -16.24 22.58
CA GLY A 678 -11.63 -17.11 21.51
C GLY A 678 -11.48 -18.54 22.00
N THR A 679 -11.16 -19.45 21.12
CA THR A 679 -10.96 -20.87 21.43
C THR A 679 -9.53 -21.13 21.86
N LYS A 680 -9.33 -21.64 23.09
CA LYS A 680 -8.01 -22.01 23.64
C LYS A 680 -7.28 -22.95 22.66
N GLY A 681 -6.00 -22.63 22.38
CA GLY A 681 -5.17 -23.37 21.45
C GLY A 681 -5.11 -22.80 20.03
N TYR A 682 -6.08 -21.95 19.62
CA TYR A 682 -6.07 -21.19 18.37
C TYR A 682 -5.81 -19.70 18.58
N MET A 683 -5.85 -19.24 19.83
CA MET A 683 -5.64 -17.84 20.19
C MET A 683 -4.18 -17.44 20.02
N ALA A 684 -3.96 -16.31 19.35
CA ALA A 684 -2.65 -15.72 19.19
C ALA A 684 -2.05 -15.24 20.53
N PRO A 685 -0.72 -15.23 20.72
CA PRO A 685 -0.06 -14.83 21.97
C PRO A 685 -0.43 -13.42 22.45
N GLU A 686 -0.70 -12.49 21.55
CA GLU A 686 -1.09 -11.11 21.89
C GLU A 686 -2.38 -11.01 22.70
N TRP A 687 -3.26 -12.02 22.67
CA TRP A 687 -4.43 -12.07 23.54
C TRP A 687 -4.04 -12.20 25.04
N ALA A 688 -3.06 -13.05 25.32
CA ALA A 688 -2.57 -13.24 26.68
C ALA A 688 -1.75 -12.04 27.18
N MET A 689 -1.15 -11.29 26.27
CA MET A 689 -0.32 -10.10 26.57
C MET A 689 -1.14 -8.80 26.64
N ASN A 690 -2.46 -8.84 26.49
CA ASN A 690 -3.34 -7.66 26.42
C ASN A 690 -2.88 -6.62 25.39
N LEU A 691 -2.32 -7.06 24.27
CA LEU A 691 -1.91 -6.19 23.18
C LEU A 691 -3.12 -5.87 22.26
N PRO A 692 -3.06 -4.76 21.49
CA PRO A 692 -4.12 -4.44 20.52
C PRO A 692 -4.34 -5.57 19.52
N ILE A 693 -5.61 -5.97 19.34
CA ILE A 693 -6.01 -7.04 18.43
C ILE A 693 -6.10 -6.50 17.02
N THR A 694 -5.46 -7.21 16.08
CA THR A 694 -5.41 -6.89 14.65
C THR A 694 -5.75 -8.13 13.84
N ALA A 695 -5.91 -8.01 12.53
CA ALA A 695 -6.10 -9.14 11.61
C ALA A 695 -5.05 -10.26 11.75
N LYS A 696 -3.90 -9.97 12.37
CA LYS A 696 -2.83 -10.95 12.63
C LYS A 696 -3.22 -12.05 13.65
N VAL A 697 -4.30 -11.87 14.41
CA VAL A 697 -4.81 -12.95 15.29
C VAL A 697 -5.46 -14.05 14.47
N ASP A 698 -6.21 -13.70 13.41
CA ASP A 698 -6.79 -14.68 12.49
C ASP A 698 -5.72 -15.39 11.67
N VAL A 699 -4.64 -14.68 11.30
CA VAL A 699 -3.48 -15.27 10.63
C VAL A 699 -2.83 -16.36 11.50
N TYR A 700 -2.66 -16.08 12.78
CA TYR A 700 -2.14 -17.09 13.72
C TYR A 700 -3.06 -18.32 13.79
N SER A 701 -4.35 -18.10 14.02
CA SER A 701 -5.35 -19.15 14.09
C SER A 701 -5.40 -19.98 12.79
N TYR A 702 -5.34 -19.33 11.65
CA TYR A 702 -5.24 -19.99 10.34
C TYR A 702 -3.97 -20.83 10.22
N GLY A 703 -2.82 -20.31 10.68
CA GLY A 703 -1.56 -21.07 10.71
C GLY A 703 -1.67 -22.39 11.48
N VAL A 704 -2.33 -22.36 12.65
CA VAL A 704 -2.61 -23.57 13.43
C VAL A 704 -3.45 -24.56 12.62
N VAL A 705 -4.54 -24.09 12.00
CA VAL A 705 -5.43 -24.93 11.18
C VAL A 705 -4.69 -25.56 10.00
N VAL A 706 -3.83 -24.81 9.30
CA VAL A 706 -3.02 -25.33 8.18
C VAL A 706 -2.06 -26.43 8.66
N LEU A 707 -1.40 -26.23 9.78
CA LEU A 707 -0.48 -27.26 10.34
C LEU A 707 -1.25 -28.50 10.80
N GLU A 708 -2.46 -28.32 11.36
CA GLU A 708 -3.38 -29.44 11.68
C GLU A 708 -3.83 -30.19 10.42
N MET A 709 -4.13 -29.45 9.31
CA MET A 709 -4.47 -30.08 8.03
C MET A 709 -3.31 -30.91 7.45
N VAL A 710 -2.08 -30.45 7.59
CA VAL A 710 -0.92 -31.22 7.14
C VAL A 710 -0.70 -32.45 8.02
N ARG A 711 -0.74 -32.29 9.33
CA ARG A 711 -0.40 -33.36 10.29
C ARG A 711 -1.55 -34.34 10.52
N GLY A 712 -2.80 -33.93 10.32
CA GLY A 712 -4.00 -34.76 10.51
C GLY A 712 -4.39 -34.99 11.96
N ILE A 713 -3.81 -34.27 12.91
CA ILE A 713 -4.12 -34.33 14.34
C ILE A 713 -4.30 -32.94 14.93
N ARG A 714 -4.95 -32.86 16.12
CA ARG A 714 -5.09 -31.61 16.84
C ARG A 714 -3.77 -31.16 17.47
N LEU A 715 -3.23 -30.04 17.02
CA LEU A 715 -2.04 -29.41 17.58
C LEU A 715 -2.37 -28.36 18.66
N SER A 716 -3.63 -28.02 18.80
CA SER A 716 -4.13 -27.05 19.79
C SER A 716 -4.24 -27.62 21.24
N LYS A 717 -3.86 -28.87 21.48
CA LYS A 717 -3.87 -29.51 22.79
C LYS A 717 -2.59 -29.20 23.59
N TRP A 718 -2.75 -29.15 24.91
CA TRP A 718 -1.64 -29.09 25.87
C TRP A 718 -1.27 -30.50 26.32
N VAL A 719 -0.01 -30.87 26.23
CA VAL A 719 0.51 -32.18 26.63
C VAL A 719 1.56 -31.95 27.71
N GLY A 720 1.40 -32.63 28.86
CA GLY A 720 2.38 -32.68 29.94
C GLY A 720 2.25 -34.02 30.60
N GLU A 721 3.34 -34.69 30.91
CA GLU A 721 3.38 -35.83 31.86
C GLU A 721 3.41 -35.24 33.27
N ASP A 722 2.91 -36.02 34.26
CA ASP A 722 2.82 -35.56 35.64
C ASP A 722 4.18 -35.08 36.17
N GLY A 723 4.32 -33.75 36.36
CA GLY A 723 5.52 -33.12 36.94
C GLY A 723 6.39 -32.32 35.97
N GLU A 724 6.10 -32.28 34.67
CA GLU A 724 6.78 -31.42 33.70
C GLU A 724 5.94 -30.17 33.32
N GLU A 725 6.63 -29.09 32.87
CA GLU A 725 5.96 -27.91 32.33
C GLU A 725 5.09 -28.31 31.14
N GLN A 726 3.77 -27.98 31.22
CA GLN A 726 2.82 -28.23 30.14
C GLN A 726 3.17 -27.35 28.93
N GLU A 727 3.68 -27.98 27.87
CA GLU A 727 3.97 -27.33 26.61
C GLU A 727 2.85 -27.61 25.56
N ALA A 728 2.49 -26.61 24.74
CA ALA A 728 1.54 -26.80 23.65
C ALA A 728 2.14 -27.75 22.59
N GLU A 729 1.36 -28.73 22.13
CA GLU A 729 1.73 -29.65 21.07
C GLU A 729 2.21 -28.93 19.80
N LEU A 730 1.58 -27.80 19.49
CA LEU A 730 1.97 -26.90 18.39
C LEU A 730 3.43 -26.44 18.53
N THR A 731 3.85 -26.01 19.69
CA THR A 731 5.22 -25.50 19.92
C THR A 731 6.25 -26.60 19.73
N ARG A 732 5.97 -27.81 20.24
CA ARG A 732 6.80 -29.02 20.03
C ARG A 732 6.91 -29.36 18.54
N PHE A 733 5.77 -29.36 17.83
CA PHE A 733 5.71 -29.69 16.42
C PHE A 733 6.50 -28.65 15.58
N VAL A 734 6.24 -27.36 15.77
CA VAL A 734 6.95 -26.28 15.04
C VAL A 734 8.45 -26.34 15.28
N ARG A 735 8.89 -26.55 16.53
CA ARG A 735 10.30 -26.68 16.89
C ARG A 735 10.96 -27.89 16.21
N ALA A 736 10.28 -29.01 16.19
CA ALA A 736 10.77 -30.24 15.54
C ALA A 736 10.93 -30.06 14.03
N VAL A 737 9.94 -29.46 13.38
CA VAL A 737 9.98 -29.22 11.93
C VAL A 737 11.04 -28.16 11.58
N LYS A 738 11.14 -27.04 12.31
CA LYS A 738 12.19 -26.02 12.10
C LYS A 738 13.59 -26.65 12.21
N ARG A 739 13.80 -27.57 13.18
CA ARG A 739 15.06 -28.27 13.35
C ARG A 739 15.38 -29.17 12.15
N LYS A 740 14.43 -29.99 11.68
CA LYS A 740 14.61 -30.86 10.52
C LYS A 740 14.96 -30.08 9.25
N ILE A 741 14.28 -28.95 9.01
CA ILE A 741 14.58 -28.03 7.88
C ILE A 741 16.00 -27.48 8.02
N GLN A 742 16.41 -27.07 9.20
CA GLN A 742 17.72 -26.45 9.45
C GLN A 742 18.89 -27.44 9.26
N TYR A 743 18.68 -28.71 9.61
CA TYR A 743 19.69 -29.78 9.42
C TYR A 743 19.67 -30.40 8.02
N GLY A 744 18.74 -30.01 7.15
CA GLY A 744 18.68 -30.47 5.75
C GLY A 744 18.30 -31.95 5.63
N GLU A 745 17.43 -32.45 6.51
CA GLU A 745 16.93 -33.83 6.44
C GLU A 745 16.09 -34.02 5.17
N ASP A 746 16.48 -34.91 4.26
CA ASP A 746 15.80 -35.08 2.95
C ASP A 746 14.33 -35.55 3.07
N ASN A 747 13.97 -36.27 4.12
CA ASN A 747 12.64 -36.87 4.32
C ASN A 747 11.78 -36.12 5.35
N TRP A 748 12.12 -34.87 5.68
CA TRP A 748 11.40 -34.10 6.71
C TRP A 748 9.91 -33.92 6.41
N ILE A 749 9.52 -33.88 5.13
CA ILE A 749 8.13 -33.70 4.71
C ILE A 749 7.31 -34.96 5.01
N GLU A 750 7.82 -36.11 4.60
CA GLU A 750 7.18 -37.43 4.80
C GLU A 750 6.91 -37.71 6.27
N ASP A 751 7.83 -37.34 7.15
CA ASP A 751 7.68 -37.47 8.60
C ASP A 751 6.68 -36.47 9.20
N THR A 752 6.44 -35.34 8.49
CA THR A 752 5.59 -34.27 8.96
C THR A 752 4.13 -34.43 8.54
N VAL A 753 3.88 -35.02 7.35
CA VAL A 753 2.55 -35.21 6.79
C VAL A 753 1.79 -36.32 7.49
N ASP A 754 0.47 -36.28 7.46
CA ASP A 754 -0.45 -37.26 8.01
C ASP A 754 -0.18 -38.69 7.45
N PRO A 755 0.23 -39.68 8.29
CA PRO A 755 0.51 -41.01 7.81
C PRO A 755 -0.68 -41.73 7.17
N ARG A 756 -1.93 -41.30 7.49
CA ARG A 756 -3.17 -41.83 6.94
C ARG A 756 -3.30 -41.61 5.44
N LEU A 757 -2.60 -40.62 4.89
CA LEU A 757 -2.54 -40.35 3.46
C LEU A 757 -1.72 -41.37 2.67
N LYS A 758 -0.92 -42.19 3.35
CA LYS A 758 -0.10 -43.30 2.74
C LYS A 758 0.73 -42.83 1.55
N GLY A 759 1.34 -41.65 1.64
CA GLY A 759 2.17 -41.07 0.60
C GLY A 759 1.40 -40.42 -0.57
N LYS A 760 0.07 -40.40 -0.55
CA LYS A 760 -0.75 -39.74 -1.59
C LYS A 760 -0.90 -38.25 -1.31
N PHE A 761 0.16 -37.47 -1.54
CA PHE A 761 0.19 -36.03 -1.39
C PHE A 761 1.25 -35.39 -2.30
N SER A 762 1.09 -34.14 -2.64
CA SER A 762 2.12 -33.37 -3.33
C SER A 762 3.18 -32.88 -2.35
N ARG A 763 4.43 -33.30 -2.54
CA ARG A 763 5.55 -32.93 -1.67
C ARG A 763 5.77 -31.41 -1.66
N GLN A 764 5.66 -30.77 -2.82
CA GLN A 764 5.83 -29.33 -2.98
C GLN A 764 4.74 -28.55 -2.24
N GLN A 765 3.47 -28.89 -2.46
CA GLN A 765 2.34 -28.29 -1.74
C GLN A 765 2.44 -28.52 -0.22
N ALA A 766 2.84 -29.71 0.23
CA ALA A 766 3.01 -30.02 1.64
C ALA A 766 4.12 -29.16 2.26
N ALA A 767 5.27 -29.05 1.59
CA ALA A 767 6.37 -28.21 2.05
C ALA A 767 5.95 -26.74 2.15
N MET A 768 5.18 -26.24 1.18
CA MET A 768 4.70 -24.88 1.18
C MET A 768 3.67 -24.63 2.29
N MET A 769 2.69 -25.53 2.46
CA MET A 769 1.71 -25.43 3.55
C MET A 769 2.40 -25.41 4.94
N VAL A 770 3.42 -26.22 5.14
CA VAL A 770 4.19 -26.23 6.40
C VAL A 770 4.92 -24.90 6.59
N LYS A 771 5.61 -24.39 5.59
CA LYS A 771 6.33 -23.11 5.65
C LYS A 771 5.38 -21.95 5.95
N ILE A 772 4.23 -21.91 5.27
CA ILE A 772 3.18 -20.90 5.51
C ILE A 772 2.65 -21.03 6.94
N GLY A 773 2.28 -22.23 7.37
CA GLY A 773 1.76 -22.48 8.71
C GLY A 773 2.74 -22.00 9.79
N ILE A 774 4.02 -22.34 9.66
CA ILE A 774 5.07 -21.89 10.58
C ILE A 774 5.21 -20.37 10.60
N SER A 775 5.16 -19.72 9.43
CA SER A 775 5.24 -18.27 9.33
C SER A 775 4.02 -17.57 9.95
N CYS A 776 2.84 -18.19 9.84
CA CYS A 776 1.61 -17.67 10.41
C CYS A 776 1.56 -17.77 11.94
N VAL A 777 2.20 -18.80 12.55
CA VAL A 777 2.22 -18.99 14.01
C VAL A 777 3.43 -18.36 14.70
N GLU A 778 4.14 -17.46 14.05
CA GLU A 778 5.23 -16.71 14.69
C GLU A 778 4.71 -15.94 15.90
N GLU A 779 5.50 -15.89 16.98
CA GLU A 779 5.14 -15.19 18.23
C GLU A 779 5.01 -13.67 17.96
N ASP A 780 5.98 -13.13 17.20
CA ASP A 780 5.95 -11.75 16.78
C ASP A 780 4.90 -11.57 15.67
N ARG A 781 3.80 -10.89 16.00
CA ARG A 781 2.71 -10.60 15.06
C ARG A 781 3.15 -9.85 13.79
N ILE A 782 4.25 -9.07 13.85
CA ILE A 782 4.77 -8.30 12.72
C ILE A 782 5.38 -9.24 11.67
N LYS A 783 5.97 -10.34 12.10
CA LYS A 783 6.59 -11.36 11.22
C LYS A 783 5.57 -12.24 10.52
N ARG A 784 4.32 -12.30 11.01
CA ARG A 784 3.27 -13.08 10.35
C ARG A 784 2.88 -12.43 9.02
N PRO A 785 2.71 -13.20 7.93
CA PRO A 785 2.25 -12.69 6.64
C PRO A 785 0.83 -12.09 6.74
N THR A 786 0.37 -11.42 5.68
CA THR A 786 -1.05 -11.08 5.54
C THR A 786 -1.80 -12.23 4.89
N MET A 787 -3.14 -12.32 5.07
CA MET A 787 -3.90 -13.38 4.42
C MET A 787 -3.88 -13.26 2.89
N ALA A 788 -3.83 -12.05 2.33
CA ALA A 788 -3.64 -11.85 0.89
C ALA A 788 -2.32 -12.45 0.38
N THR A 789 -1.27 -12.29 1.16
CA THR A 789 0.05 -12.88 0.94
C THR A 789 0.00 -14.42 0.94
N VAL A 790 -0.69 -14.98 1.93
CA VAL A 790 -0.88 -16.44 2.04
C VAL A 790 -1.61 -17.00 0.83
N VAL A 791 -2.71 -16.34 0.40
CA VAL A 791 -3.47 -16.76 -0.79
C VAL A 791 -2.58 -16.84 -2.01
N GLN A 792 -1.76 -15.84 -2.23
CA GLN A 792 -0.93 -15.79 -3.43
C GLN A 792 0.10 -16.92 -3.47
N VAL A 793 0.79 -17.17 -2.36
CA VAL A 793 1.80 -18.23 -2.28
C VAL A 793 1.16 -19.62 -2.48
N LEU A 794 -0.05 -19.84 -1.97
CA LEU A 794 -0.77 -21.09 -2.19
C LEU A 794 -1.17 -21.27 -3.66
N LEU A 795 -1.61 -20.20 -4.34
CA LEU A 795 -2.00 -20.25 -5.76
C LEU A 795 -0.80 -20.51 -6.69
N GLU A 796 0.35 -19.90 -6.42
CA GLU A 796 1.58 -20.16 -7.19
C GLU A 796 1.96 -21.67 -7.15
N CYS A 797 1.75 -22.34 -6.01
CA CYS A 797 1.95 -23.77 -5.90
C CYS A 797 0.89 -24.64 -6.61
N GLU A 798 -0.30 -24.11 -6.86
CA GLU A 798 -1.36 -24.78 -7.62
C GLU A 798 -1.02 -24.80 -9.11
N ASP A 799 -0.59 -23.64 -9.65
CA ASP A 799 -0.24 -23.49 -11.07
C ASP A 799 0.99 -24.35 -11.46
N GLU A 800 2.03 -24.37 -10.63
CA GLU A 800 3.22 -25.21 -10.88
C GLU A 800 2.89 -26.71 -10.88
N ALA A 801 1.98 -27.17 -10.04
CA ALA A 801 1.56 -28.56 -10.00
C ALA A 801 0.74 -28.98 -11.23
N GLN A 802 -0.04 -28.05 -11.82
CA GLN A 802 -0.78 -28.30 -13.06
C GLN A 802 0.13 -28.35 -14.30
N VAL A 803 1.17 -27.52 -14.36
CA VAL A 803 2.15 -27.53 -15.45
C VAL A 803 2.91 -28.85 -15.49
N GLN A 804 3.33 -29.37 -14.34
CA GLN A 804 4.06 -30.66 -14.25
C GLN A 804 3.20 -31.89 -14.63
N THR A 805 1.87 -31.81 -14.52
CA THR A 805 0.98 -32.90 -14.96
C THR A 805 0.70 -32.86 -16.47
N LEU A 806 0.81 -31.69 -17.12
CA LEU A 806 0.69 -31.56 -18.57
C LEU A 806 1.96 -31.97 -19.35
N ASP A 807 3.12 -31.95 -18.71
CA ASP A 807 4.39 -32.44 -19.30
C ASP A 807 4.59 -33.95 -19.14
N LEU A 808 3.65 -34.68 -18.50
CA LEU A 808 3.70 -36.13 -18.26
C LEU A 808 2.58 -36.91 -18.98
N GLU A 809 1.64 -36.25 -19.69
CA GLU A 809 0.71 -36.86 -20.65
C GLU A 809 1.17 -36.60 -22.11
#